data_74659ce0ce7f2721794fa434418663b7
#
_entry.id   74659ce0ce7f2721794fa434418663b7
#
_cell.length_a   1.000
_cell.length_b   1.000
_cell.length_c   1.000
_cell.angle_alpha   90.00
_cell.angle_beta   90.00
_cell.angle_gamma   90.00
#
_symmetry.space_group_name_H-M   'P 1'
#
loop_
_entity.id
_entity.type
_entity.pdbx_description
1 polymer ?
#
loop_
_entity_poly.entity_id
_entity_poly.type
_entity_poly.pdbx_seq_one_letter_code
_entity_poly.pdbx_strand_id
1 'polypeptide(L)'
;MTMAKELAKSYNPSEFEDRIYDFWLKGNYFHAEVDKDKKPYTIVMPPPNITGQLHMGHALDETLQDILIRWRRMQGYSALWLPGTDHASIATEAKIVEAMRKEGITKEDIGREEFLRRAWEWKKVYGGRITSQLKKLGSSCDWERERFTMDEGCSKAVKEVFVRLYNDGKIYRGNRMVNWCPHCCTSISDAEVEYKEQNGHFWHLLYQVKETGEYLEIATTRPETMLGDTAVAVNKDDERYKHLHGCHVILPLLNKEIPIVCDEHADMEKGTGVVKITPAHDPNDFEVGQRCNLPIVRCFTYDGHLTGAKDVEEYNELKAKGQLAENEPEVLDCGKYAGMTTMEAREAIVADLKEIGALKEVEELTHDVGTCYRCHTTIEPMVSKQWFVKMAPLAKPAIDVVRKGDTKFIPERFEKVYFHWMENIKDWCISRQLWWGHRIPAWYCDDCGEVMVAKDAPEKCCKCGSTHIHQDEDTLDTWFSSALWPFSTLGWPDKTPELGYFYPTSTLVTGYDIIFFWVARMIFSACENMGSAPFKTVFMHGIVRDENGIKMSKSLGNGIDPLEVIDKYGADALRFFLATGNTPGNDMRYSDKRVEACANFANKLWNASRYVHMNIDDHDVKNELPKTLTTEDKWIVSTLNTVAKEVNENLEKFELGIAVQKIYEFIWDCYCDWYIELVKTRLSSDGEDAQNARQVLLYVLDQILRLLHPFMPYITEEIWQTIPHEGETVMLAKYPEYNAELDYPEASDEMKKIMAAIRAIRNRRAEMNVPPSRKAKVYVATKFADTFRDGTQFIQKLASASEVEVAESFEIEGAVNIVTADAKIYIPMDELVDREKELARLNKELEQVKKRLAQSEGKLNNQGFVAKAPEAVIEKVKGQAAKEREQIALIEAAIAALK
;
A
#
# COMPACT_ATOMS: atom_id res chain seq x y z
N MET A 1 26.37 34.48 -8.48
CA MET A 1 24.94 34.86 -8.56
C MET A 1 24.43 34.48 -9.95
N THR A 2 23.72 33.37 -10.05
CA THR A 2 22.98 33.02 -11.27
C THR A 2 21.78 34.00 -11.33
N MET A 3 21.65 34.74 -12.42
CA MET A 3 20.51 35.63 -12.62
C MET A 3 19.22 34.80 -12.48
N ALA A 4 18.24 35.30 -11.73
CA ALA A 4 16.94 34.72 -11.56
C ALA A 4 16.35 34.41 -12.95
N LYS A 5 16.09 33.17 -13.20
CA LYS A 5 15.51 32.69 -14.44
C LYS A 5 14.01 33.01 -14.38
N GLU A 6 13.50 33.80 -15.29
CA GLU A 6 12.05 34.10 -15.34
C GLU A 6 11.26 32.78 -15.45
N LEU A 7 10.24 32.62 -14.59
CA LEU A 7 9.35 31.47 -14.65
C LEU A 7 8.57 31.44 -15.97
N ALA A 8 8.48 30.29 -16.62
CA ALA A 8 7.72 30.11 -17.86
C ALA A 8 6.26 30.55 -17.69
N LYS A 9 5.62 30.98 -18.79
CA LYS A 9 4.23 31.47 -18.75
C LYS A 9 3.21 30.42 -18.32
N SER A 10 3.47 29.15 -18.60
CA SER A 10 2.63 28.01 -18.26
C SER A 10 3.44 27.01 -17.46
N TYR A 11 2.79 26.36 -16.49
CA TYR A 11 3.35 25.24 -15.78
C TYR A 11 3.44 24.01 -16.70
N ASN A 12 4.65 23.49 -16.87
CA ASN A 12 4.90 22.27 -17.62
C ASN A 12 6.00 21.45 -16.92
N PRO A 13 5.62 20.42 -16.14
CA PRO A 13 6.57 19.62 -15.35
C PRO A 13 7.64 18.93 -16.20
N SER A 14 7.31 18.48 -17.41
CA SER A 14 8.27 17.80 -18.29
C SER A 14 9.49 18.65 -18.69
N GLU A 15 9.43 19.97 -18.55
CA GLU A 15 10.54 20.87 -18.89
C GLU A 15 11.61 20.94 -17.81
N PHE A 16 11.30 20.56 -16.56
CA PHE A 16 12.22 20.75 -15.45
C PHE A 16 12.43 19.53 -14.54
N GLU A 17 11.51 18.54 -14.49
CA GLU A 17 11.64 17.41 -13.56
C GLU A 17 12.95 16.65 -13.72
N ASP A 18 13.33 16.24 -14.94
CA ASP A 18 14.58 15.53 -15.18
C ASP A 18 15.81 16.38 -14.83
N ARG A 19 15.78 17.67 -15.16
CA ARG A 19 16.88 18.60 -14.86
C ARG A 19 17.06 18.82 -13.36
N ILE A 20 15.97 18.91 -12.62
CA ILE A 20 16.01 19.06 -11.16
C ILE A 20 16.51 17.77 -10.51
N TYR A 21 16.04 16.60 -10.96
CA TYR A 21 16.55 15.34 -10.42
C TYR A 21 18.05 15.17 -10.66
N ASP A 22 18.53 15.49 -11.85
CA ASP A 22 19.95 15.51 -12.17
C ASP A 22 20.74 16.52 -11.32
N PHE A 23 20.16 17.68 -11.02
CA PHE A 23 20.75 18.67 -10.11
C PHE A 23 20.92 18.09 -8.70
N TRP A 24 19.91 17.43 -8.15
CA TRP A 24 20.01 16.78 -6.85
C TRP A 24 21.05 15.67 -6.80
N LEU A 25 21.11 14.83 -7.84
CA LEU A 25 22.12 13.77 -7.95
C LEU A 25 23.55 14.33 -8.02
N LYS A 26 23.78 15.38 -8.81
CA LYS A 26 25.10 16.02 -8.93
C LYS A 26 25.55 16.69 -7.63
N GLY A 27 24.62 17.24 -6.88
CA GLY A 27 24.89 17.84 -5.57
C GLY A 27 25.06 16.80 -4.46
N ASN A 28 24.79 15.51 -4.73
CA ASN A 28 24.81 14.41 -3.76
C ASN A 28 23.93 14.68 -2.51
N TYR A 29 22.81 15.41 -2.70
CA TYR A 29 21.95 15.84 -1.58
C TYR A 29 21.14 14.71 -0.93
N PHE A 30 21.11 13.52 -1.52
CA PHE A 30 20.43 12.35 -0.98
C PHE A 30 21.29 11.53 -0.03
N HIS A 31 22.61 11.70 -0.09
CA HIS A 31 23.56 10.94 0.70
C HIS A 31 23.47 11.29 2.20
N ALA A 32 23.42 10.28 3.05
CA ALA A 32 23.40 10.44 4.50
C ALA A 32 24.73 10.01 5.11
N GLU A 33 25.41 10.94 5.76
CA GLU A 33 26.68 10.67 6.42
C GLU A 33 26.48 10.19 7.87
N VAL A 34 27.44 9.39 8.35
CA VAL A 34 27.56 9.07 9.78
C VAL A 34 28.10 10.29 10.51
N ASP A 35 27.20 11.12 11.02
CA ASP A 35 27.51 12.37 11.70
C ASP A 35 26.98 12.35 13.13
N LYS A 36 27.89 12.27 14.10
CA LYS A 36 27.53 12.16 15.53
C LYS A 36 26.89 13.42 16.11
N ASP A 37 27.02 14.55 15.44
CA ASP A 37 26.41 15.81 15.86
C ASP A 37 24.95 15.93 15.40
N LYS A 38 24.53 15.05 14.46
CA LYS A 38 23.15 14.95 13.97
C LYS A 38 22.44 13.71 14.53
N LYS A 39 21.14 13.79 14.63
CA LYS A 39 20.30 12.62 14.94
C LYS A 39 20.07 11.81 13.66
N PRO A 40 20.23 10.47 13.70
CA PRO A 40 19.87 9.64 12.55
C PRO A 40 18.35 9.53 12.41
N TYR A 41 17.89 9.52 11.16
CA TYR A 41 16.55 9.08 10.79
C TYR A 41 16.67 8.13 9.60
N THR A 42 16.30 6.88 9.80
CA THR A 42 16.57 5.82 8.83
C THR A 42 15.29 5.13 8.43
N ILE A 43 15.08 5.02 7.11
CA ILE A 43 14.09 4.13 6.49
C ILE A 43 14.84 3.18 5.57
N VAL A 44 14.61 1.87 5.73
CA VAL A 44 15.01 0.87 4.73
C VAL A 44 13.79 0.62 3.84
N MET A 45 13.96 0.86 2.55
CA MET A 45 12.90 0.69 1.55
C MET A 45 12.44 -0.78 1.51
N PRO A 46 11.13 -1.07 1.50
CA PRO A 46 10.67 -2.39 1.10
C PRO A 46 11.19 -2.73 -0.28
N PRO A 47 12.11 -3.70 -0.43
CA PRO A 47 12.80 -3.89 -1.70
C PRO A 47 11.83 -4.45 -2.75
N PRO A 48 11.51 -3.72 -3.84
CA PRO A 48 10.63 -4.24 -4.86
C PRO A 48 11.18 -5.49 -5.53
N ASN A 49 10.29 -6.44 -5.81
CA ASN A 49 10.61 -7.69 -6.50
C ASN A 49 11.00 -7.44 -7.97
N ILE A 50 12.09 -8.03 -8.44
CA ILE A 50 12.56 -7.92 -9.85
C ILE A 50 11.70 -8.71 -10.84
N THR A 51 10.42 -8.87 -10.56
CA THR A 51 9.46 -9.60 -11.40
C THR A 51 8.83 -8.77 -12.51
N GLY A 52 9.09 -7.46 -12.52
CA GLY A 52 8.54 -6.54 -13.50
C GLY A 52 8.68 -5.07 -13.09
N GLN A 53 7.84 -4.21 -13.68
CA GLN A 53 7.80 -2.79 -13.36
C GLN A 53 7.00 -2.50 -12.09
N LEU A 54 7.24 -1.35 -11.48
CA LEU A 54 6.47 -0.83 -10.36
C LEU A 54 5.01 -0.57 -10.76
N HIS A 55 4.13 -0.61 -9.79
CA HIS A 55 2.71 -0.29 -9.93
C HIS A 55 2.31 0.79 -8.91
N MET A 56 1.06 1.25 -8.97
CA MET A 56 0.57 2.35 -8.14
C MET A 56 0.72 2.11 -6.62
N GLY A 57 0.67 0.85 -6.16
CA GLY A 57 0.93 0.51 -4.76
C GLY A 57 2.36 0.84 -4.32
N HIS A 58 3.36 0.57 -5.18
CA HIS A 58 4.74 0.99 -4.92
C HIS A 58 4.87 2.52 -4.93
N ALA A 59 4.22 3.20 -5.88
CA ALA A 59 4.25 4.66 -5.92
C ALA A 59 3.69 5.30 -4.64
N LEU A 60 2.65 4.69 -4.03
CA LEU A 60 2.13 5.10 -2.74
C LEU A 60 3.17 4.90 -1.64
N ASP A 61 3.66 3.66 -1.48
CA ASP A 61 4.63 3.28 -0.46
C ASP A 61 5.87 4.20 -0.49
N GLU A 62 6.47 4.36 -1.67
CA GLU A 62 7.67 5.17 -1.87
C GLU A 62 7.41 6.68 -1.65
N THR A 63 6.24 7.17 -2.03
CA THR A 63 5.88 8.58 -1.79
C THR A 63 5.80 8.89 -0.30
N LEU A 64 5.18 8.00 0.49
CA LEU A 64 5.05 8.19 1.94
C LEU A 64 6.42 8.18 2.64
N GLN A 65 7.32 7.30 2.23
CA GLN A 65 8.69 7.24 2.74
C GLN A 65 9.46 8.51 2.40
N ASP A 66 9.41 8.96 1.15
CA ASP A 66 10.14 10.15 0.69
C ASP A 66 9.68 11.43 1.40
N ILE A 67 8.37 11.56 1.68
CA ILE A 67 7.85 12.68 2.46
C ILE A 67 8.50 12.73 3.84
N LEU A 68 8.55 11.61 4.55
CA LEU A 68 9.16 11.53 5.88
C LEU A 68 10.66 11.80 5.85
N ILE A 69 11.36 11.26 4.86
CA ILE A 69 12.81 11.46 4.68
C ILE A 69 13.14 12.93 4.38
N ARG A 70 12.42 13.56 3.43
CA ARG A 70 12.63 14.97 3.08
C ARG A 70 12.33 15.90 4.26
N TRP A 71 11.23 15.66 4.95
CA TRP A 71 10.86 16.39 6.14
C TRP A 71 11.95 16.33 7.21
N ARG A 72 12.45 15.13 7.57
CA ARG A 72 13.51 14.96 8.56
C ARG A 72 14.84 15.54 8.09
N ARG A 73 15.18 15.44 6.81
CA ARG A 73 16.38 16.07 6.24
C ARG A 73 16.32 17.58 6.41
N MET A 74 15.20 18.21 6.13
CA MET A 74 14.99 19.66 6.34
C MET A 74 14.97 20.06 7.83
N GLN A 75 14.71 19.13 8.74
CA GLN A 75 14.87 19.34 10.19
C GLN A 75 16.32 19.15 10.67
N GLY A 76 17.26 18.87 9.79
CA GLY A 76 18.68 18.72 10.10
C GLY A 76 19.10 17.33 10.57
N TYR A 77 18.26 16.30 10.45
CA TYR A 77 18.66 14.92 10.70
C TYR A 77 19.64 14.41 9.64
N SER A 78 20.50 13.45 10.01
CA SER A 78 21.14 12.58 9.04
C SER A 78 20.09 11.56 8.59
N ALA A 79 19.41 11.88 7.49
CA ALA A 79 18.24 11.14 7.02
C ALA A 79 18.65 10.14 5.91
N LEU A 80 18.76 8.86 6.28
CA LEU A 80 19.09 7.78 5.36
C LEU A 80 17.81 7.11 4.84
N TRP A 81 17.59 7.19 3.55
CA TRP A 81 16.64 6.32 2.85
C TRP A 81 17.42 5.32 2.00
N LEU A 82 17.50 4.08 2.48
CA LEU A 82 18.28 3.02 1.87
C LEU A 82 17.44 2.26 0.84
N PRO A 83 17.76 2.39 -0.48
CA PRO A 83 17.04 1.69 -1.54
C PRO A 83 17.57 0.27 -1.76
N GLY A 84 16.76 -0.55 -2.42
CA GLY A 84 17.20 -1.85 -2.90
C GLY A 84 16.12 -2.61 -3.65
N THR A 85 16.47 -3.83 -4.07
CA THR A 85 15.58 -4.74 -4.79
C THR A 85 15.67 -6.16 -4.22
N ASP A 86 14.55 -6.91 -4.31
CA ASP A 86 14.48 -8.30 -3.87
C ASP A 86 14.56 -9.26 -5.06
N HIS A 87 15.32 -10.35 -4.87
CA HIS A 87 15.45 -11.39 -5.88
C HIS A 87 14.18 -12.21 -6.08
N ALA A 88 13.29 -12.26 -5.08
CA ALA A 88 11.97 -12.88 -5.13
C ALA A 88 11.95 -14.28 -5.75
N SER A 89 12.66 -15.22 -5.13
CA SER A 89 13.05 -16.54 -5.69
C SER A 89 11.98 -17.21 -6.57
N ILE A 90 10.86 -17.66 -6.01
CA ILE A 90 9.79 -18.34 -6.76
C ILE A 90 9.25 -17.47 -7.89
N ALA A 91 9.00 -16.20 -7.58
CA ALA A 91 8.34 -15.28 -8.49
C ALA A 91 9.19 -14.95 -9.73
N THR A 92 10.47 -14.72 -9.51
CA THR A 92 11.43 -14.41 -10.59
C THR A 92 11.73 -15.65 -11.41
N GLU A 93 11.97 -16.80 -10.77
CA GLU A 93 12.20 -18.06 -11.48
C GLU A 93 11.01 -18.40 -12.37
N ALA A 94 9.78 -18.29 -11.88
CA ALA A 94 8.58 -18.54 -12.68
C ALA A 94 8.50 -17.63 -13.92
N LYS A 95 8.91 -16.36 -13.81
CA LYS A 95 8.95 -15.42 -14.94
C LYS A 95 10.00 -15.76 -15.97
N ILE A 96 11.17 -16.20 -15.52
CA ILE A 96 12.25 -16.64 -16.40
C ILE A 96 11.82 -17.92 -17.14
N VAL A 97 11.25 -18.90 -16.42
CA VAL A 97 10.73 -20.14 -17.02
C VAL A 97 9.61 -19.86 -18.03
N GLU A 98 8.70 -18.93 -17.72
CA GLU A 98 7.66 -18.48 -18.68
C GLU A 98 8.28 -17.88 -19.96
N ALA A 99 9.33 -17.08 -19.82
CA ALA A 99 10.05 -16.50 -20.96
C ALA A 99 10.74 -17.60 -21.78
N MET A 100 11.43 -18.54 -21.12
CA MET A 100 12.09 -19.67 -21.77
C MET A 100 11.10 -20.59 -22.51
N ARG A 101 9.93 -20.83 -21.92
CA ARG A 101 8.86 -21.61 -22.59
C ARG A 101 8.43 -21.00 -23.92
N LYS A 102 8.40 -19.67 -24.02
CA LYS A 102 8.11 -18.96 -25.29
C LYS A 102 9.23 -19.15 -26.33
N GLU A 103 10.45 -19.44 -25.87
CA GLU A 103 11.61 -19.81 -26.72
C GLU A 103 11.62 -21.31 -27.05
N GLY A 104 10.76 -22.12 -26.43
CA GLY A 104 10.74 -23.58 -26.57
C GLY A 104 11.82 -24.30 -25.80
N ILE A 105 12.33 -23.71 -24.73
CA ILE A 105 13.46 -24.19 -23.92
C ILE A 105 12.99 -24.48 -22.49
N THR A 106 13.45 -25.62 -21.90
CA THR A 106 13.22 -25.96 -20.50
C THR A 106 14.46 -25.68 -19.65
N LYS A 107 14.33 -25.74 -18.32
CA LYS A 107 15.46 -25.61 -17.38
C LYS A 107 16.46 -26.74 -17.57
N GLU A 108 15.96 -27.94 -17.75
CA GLU A 108 16.72 -29.19 -17.91
C GLU A 108 17.56 -29.17 -19.17
N ASP A 109 17.08 -28.53 -20.25
CA ASP A 109 17.82 -28.41 -21.52
C ASP A 109 19.13 -27.59 -21.37
N ILE A 110 19.11 -26.57 -20.48
CA ILE A 110 20.26 -25.65 -20.35
C ILE A 110 21.11 -25.87 -19.10
N GLY A 111 20.58 -26.56 -18.11
CA GLY A 111 21.24 -26.76 -16.82
C GLY A 111 21.29 -25.51 -15.91
N ARG A 112 21.70 -25.74 -14.65
CA ARG A 112 21.65 -24.73 -13.58
C ARG A 112 22.55 -23.52 -13.86
N GLU A 113 23.74 -23.69 -14.38
CA GLU A 113 24.68 -22.58 -14.57
C GLU A 113 24.16 -21.58 -15.62
N GLU A 114 23.70 -22.09 -16.77
CA GLU A 114 23.15 -21.23 -17.81
C GLU A 114 21.83 -20.57 -17.38
N PHE A 115 20.98 -21.28 -16.63
CA PHE A 115 19.80 -20.71 -16.03
C PHE A 115 20.13 -19.53 -15.09
N LEU A 116 21.11 -19.68 -14.20
CA LEU A 116 21.55 -18.63 -13.30
C LEU A 116 22.13 -17.45 -14.05
N ARG A 117 22.89 -17.67 -15.16
CA ARG A 117 23.36 -16.58 -16.00
C ARG A 117 22.20 -15.74 -16.56
N ARG A 118 21.15 -16.41 -17.06
CA ARG A 118 19.92 -15.74 -17.53
C ARG A 118 19.21 -15.00 -16.39
N ALA A 119 19.17 -15.55 -15.20
CA ALA A 119 18.56 -14.91 -14.03
C ALA A 119 19.29 -13.63 -13.61
N TRP A 120 20.64 -13.61 -13.69
CA TRP A 120 21.40 -12.39 -13.43
C TRP A 120 21.23 -11.33 -14.52
N GLU A 121 21.05 -11.72 -15.79
CA GLU A 121 20.68 -10.80 -16.86
C GLU A 121 19.29 -10.21 -16.63
N TRP A 122 18.33 -11.03 -16.24
CA TRP A 122 17.01 -10.60 -15.84
C TRP A 122 17.05 -9.55 -14.73
N LYS A 123 17.83 -9.80 -13.68
CA LYS A 123 18.06 -8.84 -12.58
C LYS A 123 18.58 -7.51 -13.09
N LYS A 124 19.55 -7.53 -13.99
CA LYS A 124 20.14 -6.32 -14.56
C LYS A 124 19.10 -5.46 -15.29
N VAL A 125 18.23 -6.09 -16.06
CA VAL A 125 17.19 -5.40 -16.85
C VAL A 125 16.09 -4.83 -15.93
N TYR A 126 15.49 -5.67 -15.12
CA TYR A 126 14.33 -5.28 -14.32
C TYR A 126 14.69 -4.46 -13.08
N GLY A 127 15.80 -4.76 -12.42
CA GLY A 127 16.33 -3.92 -11.36
C GLY A 127 16.64 -2.51 -11.82
N GLY A 128 17.32 -2.36 -12.98
CA GLY A 128 17.59 -1.06 -13.57
C GLY A 128 16.31 -0.29 -13.95
N ARG A 129 15.26 -0.99 -14.40
CA ARG A 129 13.96 -0.38 -14.70
C ARG A 129 13.27 0.14 -13.44
N ILE A 130 13.26 -0.64 -12.36
CA ILE A 130 12.71 -0.24 -11.06
C ILE A 130 13.39 1.03 -10.56
N THR A 131 14.73 1.05 -10.54
CA THR A 131 15.52 2.24 -10.13
C THR A 131 15.19 3.46 -10.98
N SER A 132 15.01 3.30 -12.29
CA SER A 132 14.61 4.41 -13.19
C SER A 132 13.22 4.93 -12.88
N GLN A 133 12.25 4.05 -12.55
CA GLN A 133 10.89 4.44 -12.17
C GLN A 133 10.87 5.21 -10.85
N LEU A 134 11.66 4.78 -9.85
CA LEU A 134 11.81 5.49 -8.58
C LEU A 134 12.40 6.89 -8.77
N LYS A 135 13.41 7.02 -9.63
CA LYS A 135 13.99 8.32 -9.96
C LYS A 135 12.98 9.26 -10.62
N LYS A 136 12.15 8.75 -11.53
CA LYS A 136 11.08 9.54 -12.16
C LYS A 136 10.00 9.98 -11.17
N LEU A 137 9.69 9.17 -10.15
CA LEU A 137 8.78 9.55 -9.06
C LEU A 137 9.38 10.64 -8.15
N GLY A 138 10.69 10.90 -8.23
CA GLY A 138 11.38 11.89 -7.40
C GLY A 138 11.91 11.33 -6.09
N SER A 139 12.08 10.04 -5.97
CA SER A 139 12.56 9.39 -4.75
C SER A 139 13.96 9.84 -4.36
N SER A 140 14.13 10.39 -3.15
CA SER A 140 15.40 10.94 -2.65
C SER A 140 16.23 9.90 -1.89
N CYS A 141 16.38 8.72 -2.52
CA CYS A 141 17.15 7.61 -1.96
C CYS A 141 18.65 7.86 -1.99
N ASP A 142 19.36 7.32 -1.03
CA ASP A 142 20.83 7.24 -1.06
C ASP A 142 21.29 6.17 -2.05
N TRP A 143 21.41 6.52 -3.33
CA TRP A 143 21.73 5.61 -4.43
C TRP A 143 23.13 5.01 -4.34
N GLU A 144 24.05 5.62 -3.58
CA GLU A 144 25.38 5.06 -3.34
C GLU A 144 25.31 3.81 -2.46
N ARG A 145 24.24 3.69 -1.66
CA ARG A 145 23.96 2.55 -0.78
C ARG A 145 22.87 1.62 -1.32
N GLU A 146 22.58 1.66 -2.65
CA GLU A 146 21.64 0.71 -3.26
C GLU A 146 22.07 -0.73 -2.99
N ARG A 147 21.12 -1.56 -2.54
CA ARG A 147 21.37 -2.97 -2.19
C ARG A 147 20.50 -3.92 -3.01
N PHE A 148 20.95 -5.16 -3.05
CA PHE A 148 20.21 -6.28 -3.62
C PHE A 148 20.24 -7.44 -2.65
N THR A 149 19.12 -8.10 -2.40
CA THR A 149 19.04 -9.18 -1.39
C THR A 149 20.02 -10.34 -1.62
N MET A 150 20.55 -10.51 -2.85
CA MET A 150 21.60 -11.49 -3.19
C MET A 150 22.96 -10.85 -3.47
N ASP A 151 23.20 -9.59 -3.09
CA ASP A 151 24.56 -9.04 -3.16
C ASP A 151 25.52 -9.75 -2.18
N GLU A 152 26.80 -9.52 -2.32
CA GLU A 152 27.83 -10.19 -1.52
C GLU A 152 27.63 -10.00 -0.01
N GLY A 153 27.34 -8.77 0.45
CA GLY A 153 27.12 -8.45 1.85
C GLY A 153 25.87 -9.10 2.43
N CYS A 154 24.74 -9.02 1.71
CA CYS A 154 23.50 -9.68 2.12
C CYS A 154 23.63 -11.21 2.09
N SER A 155 24.32 -11.77 1.10
CA SER A 155 24.61 -13.21 1.04
C SER A 155 25.52 -13.70 2.19
N LYS A 156 26.50 -12.89 2.61
CA LYS A 156 27.33 -13.15 3.80
C LYS A 156 26.45 -13.21 5.07
N ALA A 157 25.52 -12.25 5.22
CA ALA A 157 24.60 -12.23 6.34
C ALA A 157 23.68 -13.46 6.37
N VAL A 158 23.14 -13.87 5.24
CA VAL A 158 22.28 -15.07 5.12
C VAL A 158 23.04 -16.32 5.56
N LYS A 159 24.26 -16.53 5.08
CA LYS A 159 25.09 -17.68 5.50
C LYS A 159 25.39 -17.64 7.00
N GLU A 160 25.72 -16.46 7.54
CA GLU A 160 25.98 -16.30 8.98
C GLU A 160 24.77 -16.70 9.82
N VAL A 161 23.57 -16.20 9.47
CA VAL A 161 22.33 -16.51 10.21
C VAL A 161 22.02 -18.01 10.13
N PHE A 162 22.08 -18.60 8.95
CA PHE A 162 21.77 -20.03 8.79
C PHE A 162 22.70 -20.91 9.63
N VAL A 163 24.02 -20.71 9.55
CA VAL A 163 25.01 -21.48 10.29
C VAL A 163 24.85 -21.30 11.81
N ARG A 164 24.60 -20.05 12.26
CA ARG A 164 24.38 -19.76 13.68
C ARG A 164 23.11 -20.45 14.21
N LEU A 165 21.99 -20.32 13.54
CA LEU A 165 20.73 -20.94 13.96
C LEU A 165 20.81 -22.49 13.93
N TYR A 166 21.56 -23.06 12.99
CA TYR A 166 21.79 -24.49 12.93
C TYR A 166 22.63 -24.97 14.14
N ASN A 167 23.72 -24.27 14.44
CA ASN A 167 24.58 -24.63 15.59
C ASN A 167 23.82 -24.46 16.93
N ASP A 168 22.89 -23.50 17.01
CA ASP A 168 22.02 -23.32 18.18
C ASP A 168 20.85 -24.33 18.23
N GLY A 169 20.77 -25.26 17.27
CA GLY A 169 19.69 -26.24 17.15
C GLY A 169 18.32 -25.68 16.85
N LYS A 170 18.27 -24.44 16.34
CA LYS A 170 17.05 -23.74 15.90
C LYS A 170 16.68 -24.01 14.43
N ILE A 171 17.67 -24.41 13.61
CA ILE A 171 17.43 -24.96 12.26
C ILE A 171 17.61 -26.47 12.32
N TYR A 172 16.73 -27.21 11.68
CA TYR A 172 16.81 -28.67 11.54
C TYR A 172 16.31 -29.11 10.17
N ARG A 173 16.69 -30.30 9.73
CA ARG A 173 16.19 -30.97 8.54
C ARG A 173 15.39 -32.20 8.95
N GLY A 174 14.19 -32.35 8.37
CA GLY A 174 13.34 -33.49 8.71
C GLY A 174 12.14 -33.65 7.80
N ASN A 175 11.53 -34.82 7.86
CA ASN A 175 10.27 -35.12 7.19
C ASN A 175 9.12 -34.52 7.99
N ARG A 176 8.40 -33.59 7.35
CA ARG A 176 7.22 -32.93 7.90
C ARG A 176 6.18 -32.75 6.80
N MET A 177 4.93 -32.61 7.22
CA MET A 177 3.88 -32.17 6.34
C MET A 177 4.17 -30.75 5.86
N VAL A 178 4.16 -30.54 4.53
CA VAL A 178 4.36 -29.24 3.89
C VAL A 178 3.27 -29.01 2.83
N ASN A 179 2.98 -27.74 2.55
CA ASN A 179 2.19 -27.39 1.38
C ASN A 179 3.09 -27.48 0.15
N TRP A 180 2.71 -28.30 -0.79
CA TRP A 180 3.46 -28.52 -2.02
C TRP A 180 2.71 -28.00 -3.24
N CYS A 181 3.36 -27.24 -4.09
CA CYS A 181 2.80 -26.83 -5.37
C CYS A 181 3.29 -27.78 -6.47
N PRO A 182 2.42 -28.62 -7.05
CA PRO A 182 2.84 -29.58 -8.10
C PRO A 182 3.24 -28.93 -9.41
N HIS A 183 2.71 -27.74 -9.72
CA HIS A 183 3.08 -26.97 -10.92
C HIS A 183 4.44 -26.28 -10.77
N CYS A 184 4.72 -25.67 -9.60
CA CYS A 184 6.00 -25.02 -9.33
C CYS A 184 7.07 -26.03 -8.88
N CYS A 185 6.68 -27.26 -8.57
CA CYS A 185 7.53 -28.34 -8.02
C CYS A 185 8.35 -27.89 -6.81
N THR A 186 7.73 -27.17 -5.88
CA THR A 186 8.39 -26.67 -4.67
C THR A 186 7.44 -26.59 -3.49
N SER A 187 8.01 -26.68 -2.28
CA SER A 187 7.30 -26.38 -1.05
C SER A 187 6.95 -24.88 -0.99
N ILE A 188 5.82 -24.54 -0.38
CA ILE A 188 5.38 -23.18 -0.06
C ILE A 188 5.00 -23.12 1.42
N SER A 189 5.16 -21.97 2.06
CA SER A 189 4.79 -21.77 3.46
C SER A 189 3.27 -21.62 3.62
N ASP A 190 2.73 -21.85 4.83
CA ASP A 190 1.30 -21.71 5.12
C ASP A 190 0.76 -20.34 4.73
N ALA A 191 1.55 -19.29 4.90
CA ALA A 191 1.20 -17.93 4.53
C ALA A 191 1.12 -17.70 3.00
N GLU A 192 1.75 -18.53 2.19
CA GLU A 192 1.75 -18.46 0.72
C GLU A 192 0.59 -19.25 0.09
N VAL A 193 -0.28 -19.83 0.91
CA VAL A 193 -1.50 -20.53 0.46
C VAL A 193 -2.66 -19.53 0.44
N GLU A 194 -3.27 -19.36 -0.73
CA GLU A 194 -4.51 -18.59 -0.90
C GLU A 194 -5.70 -19.55 -0.91
N TYR A 195 -6.68 -19.29 -0.05
CA TYR A 195 -7.91 -20.07 -0.04
C TYR A 195 -8.94 -19.44 -0.99
N LYS A 196 -9.50 -20.27 -1.85
CA LYS A 196 -10.54 -19.87 -2.79
C LYS A 196 -11.75 -20.77 -2.66
N GLU A 197 -12.91 -20.17 -2.54
CA GLU A 197 -14.18 -20.89 -2.55
C GLU A 197 -14.38 -21.58 -3.92
N GLN A 198 -14.59 -22.89 -3.89
CA GLN A 198 -14.79 -23.71 -5.09
C GLN A 198 -15.95 -24.68 -4.87
N ASN A 199 -16.68 -24.94 -5.95
CA ASN A 199 -17.67 -26.01 -5.96
C ASN A 199 -16.95 -27.35 -6.06
N GLY A 200 -17.26 -28.24 -5.16
CA GLY A 200 -16.72 -29.57 -5.06
C GLY A 200 -17.82 -30.56 -4.66
N HIS A 201 -17.42 -31.73 -4.21
CA HIS A 201 -18.32 -32.76 -3.76
C HIS A 201 -17.82 -33.39 -2.48
N PHE A 202 -18.76 -33.93 -1.71
CA PHE A 202 -18.50 -34.91 -0.68
C PHE A 202 -18.86 -36.29 -1.25
N TRP A 203 -17.87 -37.19 -1.33
CA TRP A 203 -18.07 -38.58 -1.75
C TRP A 203 -18.22 -39.44 -0.51
N HIS A 204 -19.37 -40.11 -0.38
CA HIS A 204 -19.67 -41.04 0.69
C HIS A 204 -19.25 -42.45 0.28
N LEU A 205 -18.20 -42.95 0.92
CA LEU A 205 -17.57 -44.24 0.62
C LEU A 205 -17.92 -45.28 1.70
N LEU A 206 -18.04 -46.52 1.30
CA LEU A 206 -18.34 -47.67 2.20
C LEU A 206 -17.08 -48.52 2.35
N TYR A 207 -16.54 -48.59 3.57
CA TYR A 207 -15.44 -49.49 3.93
C TYR A 207 -16.00 -50.66 4.76
N GLN A 208 -15.78 -51.89 4.31
CA GLN A 208 -16.28 -53.08 5.00
C GLN A 208 -15.41 -53.39 6.21
N VAL A 209 -16.04 -53.57 7.40
CA VAL A 209 -15.36 -54.05 8.59
C VAL A 209 -15.14 -55.55 8.44
N LYS A 210 -13.88 -55.98 8.54
CA LYS A 210 -13.46 -57.36 8.31
C LYS A 210 -14.08 -58.33 9.30
N GLU A 211 -14.10 -57.97 10.57
CA GLU A 211 -14.54 -58.87 11.67
C GLU A 211 -16.04 -59.00 11.76
N THR A 212 -16.79 -57.97 11.42
CA THR A 212 -18.27 -57.96 11.58
C THR A 212 -19.01 -58.05 10.26
N GLY A 213 -18.34 -57.68 9.14
CA GLY A 213 -18.98 -57.62 7.84
C GLY A 213 -19.86 -56.38 7.60
N GLU A 214 -20.05 -55.54 8.60
CA GLU A 214 -20.76 -54.28 8.44
C GLU A 214 -19.95 -53.22 7.66
N TYR A 215 -20.60 -52.18 7.20
CA TYR A 215 -19.93 -51.08 6.45
C TYR A 215 -19.84 -49.82 7.28
N LEU A 216 -18.66 -49.24 7.32
CA LEU A 216 -18.45 -47.88 7.79
C LEU A 216 -18.58 -46.91 6.64
N GLU A 217 -19.34 -45.84 6.85
CA GLU A 217 -19.50 -44.75 5.89
C GLU A 217 -18.53 -43.65 6.19
N ILE A 218 -17.75 -43.29 5.20
CA ILE A 218 -16.72 -42.25 5.24
C ILE A 218 -17.04 -41.19 4.20
N ALA A 219 -17.07 -39.92 4.58
CA ALA A 219 -17.24 -38.82 3.65
C ALA A 219 -15.90 -38.11 3.42
N THR A 220 -15.54 -37.89 2.14
CA THR A 220 -14.26 -37.22 1.77
C THR A 220 -14.47 -36.27 0.60
N THR A 221 -13.70 -35.16 0.60
CA THR A 221 -13.59 -34.25 -0.54
C THR A 221 -12.47 -34.67 -1.50
N ARG A 222 -11.64 -35.66 -1.11
CA ARG A 222 -10.44 -36.09 -1.84
C ARG A 222 -10.38 -37.59 -2.00
N PRO A 223 -11.24 -38.22 -2.82
CA PRO A 223 -11.25 -39.66 -2.99
C PRO A 223 -9.96 -40.22 -3.60
N GLU A 224 -9.22 -39.42 -4.34
CA GLU A 224 -7.93 -39.84 -4.93
C GLU A 224 -6.86 -40.16 -3.91
N THR A 225 -6.94 -39.63 -2.68
CA THR A 225 -5.98 -39.91 -1.61
C THR A 225 -6.24 -41.23 -0.90
N MET A 226 -7.42 -41.85 -1.07
CA MET A 226 -7.81 -43.07 -0.36
C MET A 226 -6.83 -44.23 -0.54
N LEU A 227 -6.14 -44.29 -1.67
CA LEU A 227 -5.13 -45.34 -1.91
C LEU A 227 -4.01 -45.35 -0.86
N GLY A 228 -3.71 -44.17 -0.28
CA GLY A 228 -2.75 -43.97 0.79
C GLY A 228 -3.33 -44.07 2.22
N ASP A 229 -4.59 -44.49 2.38
CA ASP A 229 -5.19 -44.63 3.70
C ASP A 229 -4.47 -45.70 4.51
N THR A 230 -4.18 -45.39 5.78
CA THR A 230 -3.49 -46.32 6.71
C THR A 230 -4.30 -46.65 7.94
N ALA A 231 -5.43 -45.95 8.17
CA ALA A 231 -6.39 -46.25 9.21
C ALA A 231 -7.74 -45.58 8.90
N VAL A 232 -8.74 -45.94 9.69
CA VAL A 232 -10.00 -45.21 9.87
C VAL A 232 -10.08 -44.79 11.33
N ALA A 233 -10.40 -43.53 11.62
CA ALA A 233 -10.55 -43.03 12.96
C ALA A 233 -12.03 -42.93 13.36
N VAL A 234 -12.32 -43.30 14.62
CA VAL A 234 -13.59 -43.10 15.29
C VAL A 234 -13.32 -42.45 16.65
N ASN A 235 -14.31 -41.77 17.22
CA ASN A 235 -14.14 -41.22 18.58
C ASN A 235 -14.31 -42.32 19.60
N LYS A 236 -13.41 -42.35 20.60
CA LYS A 236 -13.46 -43.36 21.67
C LYS A 236 -14.76 -43.39 22.48
N ASP A 237 -15.44 -42.22 22.54
CA ASP A 237 -16.67 -42.03 23.31
C ASP A 237 -17.96 -42.18 22.47
N ASP A 238 -17.82 -42.41 21.17
CA ASP A 238 -18.94 -42.56 20.25
C ASP A 238 -19.60 -43.96 20.41
N GLU A 239 -20.76 -43.98 21.00
CA GLU A 239 -21.52 -45.24 21.27
C GLU A 239 -21.82 -46.02 19.98
N ARG A 240 -21.91 -45.37 18.84
CA ARG A 240 -22.20 -46.01 17.55
C ARG A 240 -21.09 -46.97 17.12
N TYR A 241 -19.84 -46.72 17.50
CA TYR A 241 -18.64 -47.41 17.00
C TYR A 241 -17.83 -48.11 18.10
N LYS A 242 -18.24 -48.07 19.37
CA LYS A 242 -17.51 -48.71 20.46
C LYS A 242 -17.25 -50.22 20.25
N HIS A 243 -18.18 -50.91 19.59
CA HIS A 243 -18.04 -52.34 19.29
C HIS A 243 -17.00 -52.64 18.22
N LEU A 244 -16.53 -51.62 17.50
CA LEU A 244 -15.53 -51.76 16.44
C LEU A 244 -14.10 -51.37 16.87
N HIS A 245 -13.91 -50.99 18.13
CA HIS A 245 -12.58 -50.66 18.62
C HIS A 245 -11.63 -51.86 18.49
N GLY A 246 -10.49 -51.70 17.80
CA GLY A 246 -9.53 -52.77 17.54
C GLY A 246 -9.86 -53.68 16.35
N CYS A 247 -10.97 -53.44 15.65
CA CYS A 247 -11.28 -54.08 14.39
C CYS A 247 -10.50 -53.43 13.22
N HIS A 248 -10.63 -54.02 12.03
CA HIS A 248 -10.03 -53.58 10.77
C HIS A 248 -11.09 -53.38 9.73
N VAL A 249 -10.80 -52.44 8.80
CA VAL A 249 -11.60 -52.30 7.57
C VAL A 249 -10.79 -52.76 6.37
N ILE A 250 -11.51 -53.20 5.34
CA ILE A 250 -10.96 -53.53 4.05
C ILE A 250 -11.00 -52.27 3.20
N LEU A 251 -9.84 -51.75 2.84
CA LEU A 251 -9.70 -50.59 1.96
C LEU A 251 -10.19 -50.95 0.55
N PRO A 252 -11.24 -50.31 0.03
CA PRO A 252 -11.76 -50.62 -1.32
C PRO A 252 -10.66 -50.46 -2.39
N LEU A 253 -10.85 -51.14 -3.53
CA LEU A 253 -9.93 -51.16 -4.67
C LEU A 253 -8.59 -51.87 -4.42
N LEU A 254 -7.97 -51.66 -3.27
CA LEU A 254 -6.70 -52.30 -2.88
C LEU A 254 -6.87 -53.62 -2.12
N ASN A 255 -8.05 -53.89 -1.58
CA ASN A 255 -8.32 -55.05 -0.70
C ASN A 255 -7.32 -55.21 0.46
N LYS A 256 -6.79 -54.10 0.96
CA LYS A 256 -5.82 -54.03 2.02
C LYS A 256 -6.52 -53.86 3.36
N GLU A 257 -6.08 -54.60 4.40
CA GLU A 257 -6.58 -54.41 5.76
C GLU A 257 -5.91 -53.20 6.39
N ILE A 258 -6.70 -52.29 6.97
CA ILE A 258 -6.23 -51.14 7.76
C ILE A 258 -7.01 -51.06 9.08
N PRO A 259 -6.38 -50.65 10.21
CA PRO A 259 -7.00 -50.63 11.53
C PRO A 259 -8.03 -49.53 11.69
N ILE A 260 -9.00 -49.77 12.59
CA ILE A 260 -9.88 -48.76 13.17
C ILE A 260 -9.19 -48.24 14.43
N VAL A 261 -8.85 -46.95 14.47
CA VAL A 261 -8.15 -46.28 15.59
C VAL A 261 -9.12 -45.34 16.32
N CYS A 262 -8.83 -45.09 17.61
CA CYS A 262 -9.61 -44.15 18.42
C CYS A 262 -8.83 -42.83 18.51
N ASP A 263 -9.41 -41.74 17.97
CA ASP A 263 -8.81 -40.41 18.08
C ASP A 263 -9.89 -39.32 18.14
N GLU A 264 -9.62 -38.26 18.89
CA GLU A 264 -10.54 -37.12 19.07
C GLU A 264 -10.75 -36.30 17.79
N HIS A 265 -9.90 -36.51 16.79
CA HIS A 265 -10.03 -35.91 15.45
C HIS A 265 -11.37 -36.33 14.79
N ALA A 266 -11.85 -37.51 15.04
CA ALA A 266 -13.18 -37.96 14.63
C ALA A 266 -14.25 -37.29 15.50
N ASP A 267 -14.84 -36.22 15.01
CA ASP A 267 -15.85 -35.44 15.70
C ASP A 267 -17.22 -36.17 15.64
N MET A 268 -17.77 -36.54 16.79
CA MET A 268 -19.04 -37.29 16.90
C MET A 268 -20.23 -36.51 16.35
N GLU A 269 -20.16 -35.18 16.32
CA GLU A 269 -21.25 -34.29 15.87
C GLU A 269 -21.17 -33.93 14.40
N LYS A 270 -20.05 -34.27 13.71
CA LYS A 270 -19.85 -33.95 12.31
C LYS A 270 -19.96 -35.18 11.38
N GLY A 271 -20.77 -35.04 10.34
CA GLY A 271 -20.93 -36.08 9.32
C GLY A 271 -21.25 -37.45 9.87
N THR A 272 -20.56 -38.48 9.44
CA THR A 272 -20.73 -39.87 9.91
C THR A 272 -20.07 -40.13 11.27
N GLY A 273 -19.18 -39.24 11.76
CA GLY A 273 -18.33 -39.48 12.93
C GLY A 273 -17.17 -40.42 12.64
N VAL A 274 -16.95 -40.81 11.38
CA VAL A 274 -15.90 -41.70 10.92
C VAL A 274 -15.02 -40.92 9.90
N VAL A 275 -13.71 -40.96 10.13
CA VAL A 275 -12.76 -40.25 9.28
C VAL A 275 -11.71 -41.19 8.73
N LYS A 276 -11.45 -41.15 7.42
CA LYS A 276 -10.29 -41.83 6.82
C LYS A 276 -9.00 -41.15 7.25
N ILE A 277 -7.93 -41.88 7.44
CA ILE A 277 -6.64 -41.32 7.84
C ILE A 277 -5.59 -41.62 6.80
N THR A 278 -5.14 -40.54 6.13
CA THR A 278 -4.12 -40.51 5.07
C THR A 278 -2.91 -39.65 5.50
N PRO A 279 -2.04 -40.13 6.38
CA PRO A 279 -0.99 -39.31 7.01
C PRO A 279 -0.02 -38.64 6.05
N ALA A 280 0.12 -39.14 4.81
CA ALA A 280 1.00 -38.54 3.82
C ALA A 280 0.41 -37.33 3.08
N HIS A 281 -0.93 -37.12 3.14
CA HIS A 281 -1.63 -36.17 2.24
C HIS A 281 -2.68 -35.28 2.93
N ASP A 282 -2.73 -35.30 4.27
CA ASP A 282 -3.53 -34.36 5.06
C ASP A 282 -2.81 -34.01 6.37
N PRO A 283 -2.74 -32.70 6.72
CA PRO A 283 -2.05 -32.25 7.93
C PRO A 283 -2.62 -32.81 9.23
N ASN A 284 -3.94 -32.93 9.35
CA ASN A 284 -4.59 -33.44 10.54
C ASN A 284 -4.39 -34.96 10.64
N ASP A 285 -4.52 -35.66 9.51
CA ASP A 285 -4.28 -37.11 9.44
C ASP A 285 -2.80 -37.45 9.77
N PHE A 286 -1.86 -36.58 9.40
CA PHE A 286 -0.46 -36.72 9.79
C PHE A 286 -0.29 -36.69 11.31
N GLU A 287 -0.96 -35.76 12.01
CA GLU A 287 -0.93 -35.70 13.48
C GLU A 287 -1.57 -36.93 14.12
N VAL A 288 -2.73 -37.40 13.59
CA VAL A 288 -3.34 -38.65 14.03
C VAL A 288 -2.38 -39.82 13.78
N GLY A 289 -1.75 -39.87 12.62
CA GLY A 289 -0.73 -40.87 12.28
C GLY A 289 0.42 -40.95 13.29
N GLN A 290 0.92 -39.80 13.73
CA GLN A 290 1.95 -39.72 14.79
C GLN A 290 1.44 -40.22 16.15
N ARG A 291 0.24 -39.75 16.58
CA ARG A 291 -0.36 -40.18 17.87
C ARG A 291 -0.65 -41.67 17.92
N CYS A 292 -1.11 -42.23 16.80
CA CYS A 292 -1.51 -43.64 16.69
C CYS A 292 -0.40 -44.52 16.11
N ASN A 293 0.79 -43.99 15.86
CA ASN A 293 1.95 -44.69 15.28
C ASN A 293 1.61 -45.45 13.97
N LEU A 294 0.91 -44.77 13.05
CA LEU A 294 0.49 -45.31 11.77
C LEU A 294 1.58 -45.19 10.71
N PRO A 295 1.64 -46.10 9.73
CA PRO A 295 2.50 -45.92 8.55
C PRO A 295 2.17 -44.65 7.77
N ILE A 296 3.17 -44.04 7.17
CA ILE A 296 2.99 -42.91 6.24
C ILE A 296 3.16 -43.44 4.83
N VAL A 297 2.07 -43.45 4.04
CA VAL A 297 2.08 -44.04 2.68
C VAL A 297 1.79 -42.93 1.65
N ARG A 298 2.78 -42.61 0.81
CA ARG A 298 2.69 -41.64 -0.24
C ARG A 298 2.15 -42.27 -1.53
N CYS A 299 1.13 -41.65 -2.12
CA CYS A 299 0.54 -42.08 -3.40
C CYS A 299 0.68 -41.01 -4.51
N PHE A 300 1.35 -39.89 -4.26
CA PHE A 300 1.59 -38.85 -5.26
C PHE A 300 3.09 -38.61 -5.48
N THR A 301 3.46 -38.30 -6.71
CA THR A 301 4.75 -37.75 -7.10
C THR A 301 4.79 -36.26 -6.82
N TYR A 302 5.98 -35.65 -6.88
CA TYR A 302 6.14 -34.21 -6.63
C TYR A 302 5.56 -33.31 -7.76
N ASP A 303 5.32 -33.85 -8.94
CA ASP A 303 4.67 -33.16 -10.06
C ASP A 303 3.15 -33.40 -10.12
N GLY A 304 2.57 -34.04 -9.08
CA GLY A 304 1.12 -34.20 -8.88
C GLY A 304 0.48 -35.34 -9.67
N HIS A 305 1.24 -36.38 -9.96
CA HIS A 305 0.73 -37.63 -10.57
C HIS A 305 0.69 -38.74 -9.51
N LEU A 306 -0.10 -39.77 -9.73
CA LEU A 306 -0.08 -40.94 -8.87
C LEU A 306 1.17 -41.78 -9.11
N THR A 307 1.75 -42.29 -8.00
CA THR A 307 2.96 -43.12 -8.00
C THR A 307 2.72 -44.50 -8.62
N GLY A 308 3.76 -45.07 -9.22
CA GLY A 308 3.72 -46.39 -9.85
C GLY A 308 4.93 -47.28 -9.53
N ALA A 309 5.05 -48.38 -10.25
CA ALA A 309 6.10 -49.35 -10.00
C ALA A 309 7.52 -48.78 -10.05
N LYS A 310 7.79 -47.80 -10.91
CA LYS A 310 9.09 -47.15 -11.03
C LYS A 310 9.44 -46.34 -9.73
N ASP A 311 8.47 -45.64 -9.18
CA ASP A 311 8.67 -44.83 -7.96
C ASP A 311 8.93 -45.75 -6.76
N VAL A 312 8.27 -46.92 -6.72
CA VAL A 312 8.50 -47.96 -5.71
C VAL A 312 9.92 -48.60 -5.86
N GLU A 313 10.36 -48.83 -7.09
CA GLU A 313 11.71 -49.35 -7.34
C GLU A 313 12.79 -48.40 -6.83
N GLU A 314 12.66 -47.09 -7.16
CA GLU A 314 13.55 -46.06 -6.69
C GLU A 314 13.58 -45.94 -5.16
N TYR A 315 12.41 -45.97 -4.50
CA TYR A 315 12.30 -46.00 -3.05
C TYR A 315 13.02 -47.21 -2.43
N ASN A 316 12.84 -48.40 -3.00
CA ASN A 316 13.48 -49.63 -2.50
C ASN A 316 15.00 -49.62 -2.69
N GLU A 317 15.51 -48.99 -3.77
CA GLU A 317 16.95 -48.81 -3.94
C GLU A 317 17.54 -47.90 -2.87
N LEU A 318 16.91 -46.77 -2.55
CA LEU A 318 17.32 -45.87 -1.48
C LEU A 318 17.28 -46.55 -0.12
N LYS A 319 16.24 -47.36 0.12
CA LYS A 319 16.12 -48.18 1.35
C LYS A 319 17.25 -49.18 1.49
N ALA A 320 17.58 -49.88 0.41
CA ALA A 320 18.67 -50.86 0.38
C ALA A 320 20.06 -50.23 0.63
N LYS A 321 20.24 -48.97 0.16
CA LYS A 321 21.47 -48.19 0.37
C LYS A 321 21.51 -47.53 1.77
N GLY A 322 20.46 -47.64 2.60
CA GLY A 322 20.34 -47.00 3.90
C GLY A 322 20.29 -45.47 3.83
N GLN A 323 19.80 -44.93 2.73
CA GLN A 323 19.74 -43.51 2.44
C GLN A 323 18.38 -42.88 2.76
N LEU A 324 17.38 -43.67 3.23
CA LEU A 324 16.11 -43.14 3.68
C LEU A 324 16.26 -42.36 4.99
N ALA A 325 15.51 -41.27 5.08
CA ALA A 325 15.42 -40.50 6.31
C ALA A 325 14.56 -41.23 7.36
N GLU A 326 14.66 -40.76 8.60
CA GLU A 326 13.72 -41.16 9.65
C GLU A 326 12.31 -40.67 9.26
N ASN A 327 11.31 -41.54 9.38
CA ASN A 327 9.91 -41.27 8.96
C ASN A 327 9.76 -40.96 7.46
N GLU A 328 10.61 -41.51 6.58
CA GLU A 328 10.41 -41.40 5.12
C GLU A 328 9.13 -42.13 4.74
N PRO A 329 8.20 -41.47 4.00
CA PRO A 329 6.97 -42.13 3.57
C PRO A 329 7.23 -43.35 2.68
N GLU A 330 6.54 -44.46 2.94
CA GLU A 330 6.52 -45.57 2.00
C GLU A 330 5.85 -45.16 0.69
N VAL A 331 6.37 -45.62 -0.44
CA VAL A 331 5.81 -45.29 -1.77
C VAL A 331 4.91 -46.42 -2.22
N LEU A 332 3.67 -46.11 -2.58
CA LEU A 332 2.68 -47.02 -3.09
C LEU A 332 2.76 -47.13 -4.60
N ASP A 333 2.68 -48.35 -5.14
CA ASP A 333 2.31 -48.56 -6.55
C ASP A 333 0.79 -48.44 -6.67
N CYS A 334 0.30 -47.35 -7.27
CA CYS A 334 -1.13 -47.11 -7.49
C CYS A 334 -1.71 -47.92 -8.67
N GLY A 335 -0.96 -48.85 -9.26
CA GLY A 335 -1.40 -49.79 -10.27
C GLY A 335 -1.95 -49.10 -11.53
N LYS A 336 -3.20 -49.35 -11.89
CA LYS A 336 -3.81 -48.77 -13.08
C LYS A 336 -3.99 -47.25 -13.06
N TYR A 337 -3.88 -46.62 -11.89
CA TYR A 337 -3.98 -45.17 -11.71
C TYR A 337 -2.62 -44.48 -11.80
N ALA A 338 -1.52 -45.22 -11.85
CA ALA A 338 -0.17 -44.68 -11.89
C ALA A 338 0.02 -43.75 -13.09
N GLY A 339 0.64 -42.61 -12.87
CA GLY A 339 0.89 -41.57 -13.89
C GLY A 339 -0.32 -40.72 -14.27
N MET A 340 -1.50 -40.94 -13.68
CA MET A 340 -2.65 -40.01 -13.79
C MET A 340 -2.42 -38.78 -12.90
N THR A 341 -2.87 -37.64 -13.36
CA THR A 341 -2.99 -36.45 -12.50
C THR A 341 -4.00 -36.70 -11.37
N THR A 342 -3.91 -35.96 -10.28
CA THR A 342 -4.85 -36.07 -9.15
C THR A 342 -6.30 -35.96 -9.57
N MET A 343 -6.63 -35.11 -10.56
CA MET A 343 -7.99 -34.95 -11.06
C MET A 343 -8.46 -36.13 -11.91
N GLU A 344 -7.62 -36.61 -12.82
CA GLU A 344 -7.93 -37.83 -13.66
C GLU A 344 -8.09 -39.05 -12.76
N ALA A 345 -7.22 -39.20 -11.78
CA ALA A 345 -7.31 -40.30 -10.81
C ALA A 345 -8.57 -40.21 -9.96
N ARG A 346 -8.97 -39.01 -9.52
CA ARG A 346 -10.24 -38.81 -8.80
C ARG A 346 -11.43 -39.31 -9.60
N GLU A 347 -11.54 -38.94 -10.88
CA GLU A 347 -12.61 -39.37 -11.74
C GLU A 347 -12.59 -40.92 -11.94
N ALA A 348 -11.42 -41.48 -12.18
CA ALA A 348 -11.26 -42.93 -12.38
C ALA A 348 -11.59 -43.73 -11.11
N ILE A 349 -11.09 -43.32 -9.95
CA ILE A 349 -11.34 -43.97 -8.66
C ILE A 349 -12.82 -43.89 -8.30
N VAL A 350 -13.48 -42.75 -8.47
CA VAL A 350 -14.92 -42.62 -8.21
C VAL A 350 -15.75 -43.54 -9.12
N ALA A 351 -15.38 -43.67 -10.42
CA ALA A 351 -16.06 -44.57 -11.32
C ALA A 351 -15.91 -46.06 -10.89
N ASP A 352 -14.71 -46.47 -10.48
CA ASP A 352 -14.44 -47.82 -10.00
C ASP A 352 -15.15 -48.13 -8.67
N LEU A 353 -15.16 -47.16 -7.73
CA LEU A 353 -15.89 -47.30 -6.46
C LEU A 353 -17.39 -47.47 -6.68
N LYS A 354 -17.96 -46.82 -7.69
CA LYS A 354 -19.34 -46.99 -8.12
C LYS A 354 -19.58 -48.37 -8.71
N GLU A 355 -18.67 -48.88 -9.54
CA GLU A 355 -18.77 -50.20 -10.16
C GLU A 355 -18.78 -51.34 -9.10
N ILE A 356 -17.92 -51.25 -8.09
CA ILE A 356 -17.86 -52.23 -6.99
C ILE A 356 -18.90 -52.01 -5.88
N GLY A 357 -19.75 -50.98 -6.00
CA GLY A 357 -20.77 -50.65 -5.02
C GLY A 357 -20.25 -50.03 -3.70
N ALA A 358 -19.03 -49.54 -3.69
CA ALA A 358 -18.41 -48.87 -2.56
C ALA A 358 -18.66 -47.36 -2.50
N LEU A 359 -19.24 -46.77 -3.55
CA LEU A 359 -19.73 -45.39 -3.54
C LEU A 359 -21.21 -45.38 -3.17
N LYS A 360 -21.58 -44.82 -2.01
CA LYS A 360 -22.94 -44.71 -1.52
C LYS A 360 -23.69 -43.52 -2.11
N GLU A 361 -23.11 -42.35 -2.02
CA GLU A 361 -23.73 -41.07 -2.39
C GLU A 361 -22.67 -40.03 -2.76
N VAL A 362 -23.07 -39.00 -3.52
CA VAL A 362 -22.27 -37.82 -3.86
C VAL A 362 -23.09 -36.59 -3.53
N GLU A 363 -22.61 -35.78 -2.59
CA GLU A 363 -23.24 -34.56 -2.12
C GLU A 363 -22.49 -33.34 -2.73
N GLU A 364 -23.22 -32.34 -3.22
CA GLU A 364 -22.61 -31.09 -3.68
C GLU A 364 -22.16 -30.26 -2.48
N LEU A 365 -20.95 -29.75 -2.53
CA LEU A 365 -20.32 -28.95 -1.47
C LEU A 365 -19.59 -27.76 -2.07
N THR A 366 -19.74 -26.61 -1.42
CA THR A 366 -18.86 -25.45 -1.65
C THR A 366 -17.91 -25.33 -0.49
N HIS A 367 -16.60 -25.34 -0.76
CA HIS A 367 -15.58 -25.27 0.27
C HIS A 367 -14.36 -24.46 -0.18
N ASP A 368 -13.58 -24.02 0.80
CA ASP A 368 -12.32 -23.33 0.55
C ASP A 368 -11.23 -24.31 0.18
N VAL A 369 -10.63 -24.11 -1.00
CA VAL A 369 -9.50 -24.91 -1.52
C VAL A 369 -8.23 -24.08 -1.49
N GLY A 370 -7.18 -24.58 -0.86
CA GLY A 370 -5.87 -23.98 -0.85
C GLY A 370 -5.22 -23.99 -2.22
N THR A 371 -4.76 -22.83 -2.67
CA THR A 371 -4.09 -22.65 -3.96
C THR A 371 -2.76 -21.94 -3.77
N CYS A 372 -1.81 -22.20 -4.64
CA CYS A 372 -0.52 -21.52 -4.68
C CYS A 372 -0.73 -20.02 -4.99
N TYR A 373 -0.26 -19.14 -4.15
CA TYR A 373 -0.39 -17.68 -4.34
C TYR A 373 0.23 -17.18 -5.66
N ARG A 374 1.09 -18.00 -6.29
CA ARG A 374 1.85 -17.62 -7.50
C ARG A 374 1.22 -18.12 -8.79
N CYS A 375 0.92 -19.39 -8.89
CA CYS A 375 0.39 -20.03 -10.12
C CYS A 375 -1.09 -20.38 -10.03
N HIS A 376 -1.69 -20.22 -8.85
CA HIS A 376 -3.09 -20.53 -8.53
C HIS A 376 -3.49 -22.00 -8.70
N THR A 377 -2.50 -22.89 -8.85
CA THR A 377 -2.73 -24.35 -8.85
C THR A 377 -3.10 -24.80 -7.44
N THR A 378 -4.03 -25.74 -7.33
CA THR A 378 -4.36 -26.39 -6.04
C THR A 378 -3.09 -26.98 -5.42
N ILE A 379 -2.87 -26.71 -4.13
CA ILE A 379 -1.74 -27.28 -3.39
C ILE A 379 -2.04 -28.69 -2.97
N GLU A 380 -0.97 -29.52 -2.90
CA GLU A 380 -1.02 -30.89 -2.41
C GLU A 380 -0.27 -30.94 -1.06
N PRO A 381 -0.95 -31.13 0.09
CA PRO A 381 -0.26 -31.43 1.33
C PRO A 381 0.53 -32.72 1.18
N MET A 382 1.83 -32.69 1.46
CA MET A 382 2.72 -33.84 1.30
C MET A 382 3.74 -33.89 2.43
N VAL A 383 4.12 -35.09 2.87
CA VAL A 383 5.29 -35.29 3.73
C VAL A 383 6.55 -35.22 2.88
N SER A 384 7.42 -34.28 3.19
CA SER A 384 8.68 -34.06 2.48
C SER A 384 9.82 -33.71 3.42
N LYS A 385 11.03 -34.08 3.03
CA LYS A 385 12.26 -33.80 3.79
C LYS A 385 12.74 -32.40 3.48
N GLN A 386 12.51 -31.47 4.40
CA GLN A 386 12.75 -30.06 4.22
C GLN A 386 13.61 -29.48 5.37
N TRP A 387 14.14 -28.28 5.17
CA TRP A 387 14.76 -27.48 6.23
C TRP A 387 13.74 -26.60 6.92
N PHE A 388 13.79 -26.56 8.26
CA PHE A 388 12.85 -25.82 9.10
C PHE A 388 13.57 -24.95 10.12
N VAL A 389 12.95 -23.82 10.45
CA VAL A 389 13.28 -22.99 11.62
C VAL A 389 12.28 -23.26 12.73
N LYS A 390 12.77 -23.58 13.94
CA LYS A 390 11.94 -23.66 15.15
C LYS A 390 11.49 -22.27 15.55
N MET A 391 10.22 -21.96 15.40
CA MET A 391 9.71 -20.59 15.57
C MET A 391 9.39 -20.23 17.01
N ALA A 392 8.97 -21.15 17.85
CA ALA A 392 8.57 -20.86 19.24
C ALA A 392 9.63 -20.07 20.05
N PRO A 393 10.95 -20.41 20.03
CA PRO A 393 11.95 -19.62 20.74
C PRO A 393 12.19 -18.24 20.15
N LEU A 394 11.97 -18.04 18.86
CA LEU A 394 12.14 -16.76 18.16
C LEU A 394 10.93 -15.83 18.33
N ALA A 395 9.73 -16.40 18.43
CA ALA A 395 8.49 -15.64 18.55
C ALA A 395 8.38 -14.88 19.87
N LYS A 396 8.80 -15.47 20.97
CA LYS A 396 8.67 -14.87 22.31
C LYS A 396 9.35 -13.51 22.44
N PRO A 397 10.65 -13.35 22.13
CA PRO A 397 11.30 -12.02 22.17
C PRO A 397 10.64 -11.01 21.21
N ALA A 398 10.20 -11.48 20.04
CA ALA A 398 9.52 -10.64 19.05
C ALA A 398 8.16 -10.12 19.53
N ILE A 399 7.39 -10.94 20.24
CA ILE A 399 6.15 -10.53 20.92
C ILE A 399 6.46 -9.49 22.01
N ASP A 400 7.51 -9.73 22.80
CA ASP A 400 7.85 -8.89 23.95
C ASP A 400 8.25 -7.47 23.55
N VAL A 401 9.00 -7.26 22.46
CA VAL A 401 9.42 -5.91 22.01
C VAL A 401 8.23 -5.06 21.55
N VAL A 402 7.20 -5.67 20.96
CA VAL A 402 5.96 -4.95 20.58
C VAL A 402 5.11 -4.66 21.82
N ARG A 403 4.94 -5.62 22.73
CA ARG A 403 4.20 -5.40 23.99
C ARG A 403 4.82 -4.33 24.88
N LYS A 404 6.14 -4.18 24.89
CA LYS A 404 6.86 -3.13 25.62
C LYS A 404 6.81 -1.78 24.93
N GLY A 405 6.42 -1.72 23.68
CA GLY A 405 6.38 -0.51 22.87
C GLY A 405 7.75 -0.09 22.32
N ASP A 406 8.74 -1.01 22.30
CA ASP A 406 10.02 -0.78 21.61
C ASP A 406 9.81 -0.68 20.09
N THR A 407 8.82 -1.41 19.56
CA THR A 407 8.25 -1.25 18.22
C THR A 407 6.76 -0.95 18.35
N LYS A 408 6.28 0.08 17.64
CA LYS A 408 4.87 0.50 17.62
C LYS A 408 4.30 0.42 16.21
N PHE A 409 3.07 -0.06 16.08
CA PHE A 409 2.34 -0.06 14.82
C PHE A 409 1.44 1.18 14.70
N ILE A 410 1.46 1.81 13.56
CA ILE A 410 0.57 2.92 13.22
C ILE A 410 -0.22 2.55 11.96
N PRO A 411 -1.55 2.41 12.07
CA PRO A 411 -2.35 2.51 13.30
C PRO A 411 -2.24 1.26 14.20
N GLU A 412 -2.41 1.45 15.49
CA GLU A 412 -2.27 0.44 16.57
C GLU A 412 -3.11 -0.83 16.35
N ARG A 413 -4.26 -0.71 15.64
CA ARG A 413 -5.14 -1.86 15.35
C ARG A 413 -4.42 -3.06 14.70
N PHE A 414 -3.32 -2.84 13.99
CA PHE A 414 -2.53 -3.89 13.35
C PHE A 414 -1.66 -4.69 14.31
N GLU A 415 -1.44 -4.25 15.55
CA GLU A 415 -0.80 -5.05 16.59
C GLU A 415 -1.59 -6.33 16.88
N LYS A 416 -2.93 -6.29 16.80
CA LYS A 416 -3.76 -7.48 16.96
C LYS A 416 -3.51 -8.53 15.88
N VAL A 417 -3.30 -8.08 14.64
CA VAL A 417 -2.97 -8.97 13.53
C VAL A 417 -1.59 -9.59 13.74
N TYR A 418 -0.60 -8.76 14.14
CA TYR A 418 0.74 -9.23 14.46
C TYR A 418 0.75 -10.28 15.57
N PHE A 419 0.07 -10.02 16.71
CA PHE A 419 0.01 -10.95 17.83
C PHE A 419 -0.70 -12.25 17.47
N HIS A 420 -1.80 -12.19 16.72
CA HIS A 420 -2.51 -13.39 16.25
C HIS A 420 -1.58 -14.33 15.49
N TRP A 421 -0.78 -13.81 14.56
CA TRP A 421 0.18 -14.60 13.80
C TRP A 421 1.33 -15.12 14.66
N MET A 422 1.88 -14.28 15.53
CA MET A 422 3.07 -14.63 16.33
C MET A 422 2.76 -15.60 17.46
N GLU A 423 1.59 -15.53 18.06
CA GLU A 423 1.16 -16.44 19.14
C GLU A 423 0.78 -17.84 18.62
N ASN A 424 0.40 -17.95 17.35
CA ASN A 424 0.01 -19.20 16.70
C ASN A 424 1.05 -19.68 15.66
N ILE A 425 2.28 -19.16 15.71
CA ILE A 425 3.28 -19.45 14.69
C ILE A 425 3.76 -20.89 14.74
N LYS A 426 3.76 -21.56 13.58
CA LYS A 426 4.32 -22.89 13.38
C LYS A 426 5.77 -22.82 12.90
N ASP A 427 6.48 -23.95 12.94
CA ASP A 427 7.83 -24.05 12.39
C ASP A 427 7.84 -23.68 10.90
N TRP A 428 8.81 -22.86 10.52
CA TRP A 428 8.87 -22.27 9.18
C TRP A 428 9.70 -23.15 8.25
N CYS A 429 9.11 -23.71 7.20
CA CYS A 429 9.80 -24.37 6.11
C CYS A 429 10.57 -23.35 5.26
N ILE A 430 11.89 -23.45 5.26
CA ILE A 430 12.80 -22.48 4.61
C ILE A 430 13.45 -22.98 3.32
N SER A 431 13.34 -24.24 2.97
CA SER A 431 13.91 -24.77 1.72
C SER A 431 12.92 -24.65 0.56
N ARG A 432 13.43 -24.37 -0.63
CA ARG A 432 12.71 -24.30 -1.89
C ARG A 432 13.51 -25.03 -2.97
N GLN A 433 12.82 -25.84 -3.77
CA GLN A 433 13.39 -26.63 -4.87
C GLN A 433 13.56 -25.76 -6.12
N LEU A 434 14.28 -24.66 -5.96
CA LEU A 434 14.54 -23.64 -6.98
C LEU A 434 16.03 -23.52 -7.29
N TRP A 435 16.36 -22.97 -8.43
CA TRP A 435 17.73 -22.64 -8.78
C TRP A 435 18.09 -21.19 -8.48
N TRP A 436 17.11 -20.27 -8.56
CA TRP A 436 17.29 -18.86 -8.28
C TRP A 436 17.02 -18.53 -6.80
N GLY A 437 18.06 -18.16 -6.07
CA GLY A 437 18.02 -17.79 -4.67
C GLY A 437 19.33 -18.11 -3.94
N HIS A 438 19.31 -17.88 -2.63
CA HIS A 438 20.43 -18.24 -1.76
C HIS A 438 20.50 -19.76 -1.59
N ARG A 439 21.49 -20.40 -2.19
CA ARG A 439 21.70 -21.84 -2.03
C ARG A 439 21.98 -22.21 -0.58
N ILE A 440 21.32 -23.23 -0.06
CA ILE A 440 21.46 -23.66 1.34
C ILE A 440 22.93 -24.02 1.64
N PRO A 441 23.54 -23.44 2.71
CA PRO A 441 24.94 -23.64 3.04
C PRO A 441 25.13 -24.94 3.83
N ALA A 442 24.69 -26.05 3.25
CA ALA A 442 24.83 -27.40 3.76
C ALA A 442 25.48 -28.30 2.70
N TRP A 443 26.35 -29.19 3.11
CA TRP A 443 27.09 -30.15 2.25
C TRP A 443 26.88 -31.55 2.76
N TYR A 444 26.77 -32.50 1.84
CA TYR A 444 26.56 -33.92 2.12
C TYR A 444 27.77 -34.70 1.68
N CYS A 445 28.22 -35.66 2.52
CA CYS A 445 29.25 -36.60 2.17
C CYS A 445 28.62 -37.81 1.45
N ASP A 446 29.04 -38.07 0.22
CA ASP A 446 28.53 -39.19 -0.57
C ASP A 446 28.96 -40.57 -0.01
N ASP A 447 30.07 -40.63 0.74
CA ASP A 447 30.58 -41.86 1.25
C ASP A 447 30.01 -42.28 2.62
N CYS A 448 29.65 -41.32 3.49
CA CYS A 448 29.18 -41.66 4.84
C CYS A 448 27.83 -40.98 5.24
N GLY A 449 27.23 -40.18 4.36
CA GLY A 449 25.97 -39.53 4.60
C GLY A 449 25.98 -38.35 5.61
N GLU A 450 27.19 -37.97 6.10
CA GLU A 450 27.33 -36.87 7.07
C GLU A 450 26.91 -35.55 6.49
N VAL A 451 26.19 -34.74 7.28
CA VAL A 451 25.71 -33.38 6.89
C VAL A 451 26.58 -32.32 7.56
N MET A 452 27.23 -31.50 6.79
CA MET A 452 28.09 -30.41 7.24
C MET A 452 27.45 -29.05 6.89
N VAL A 453 27.23 -28.23 7.90
CA VAL A 453 26.73 -26.86 7.71
C VAL A 453 27.84 -25.85 7.96
N ALA A 454 28.22 -25.11 6.94
CA ALA A 454 29.33 -24.15 6.98
C ALA A 454 29.08 -22.96 6.08
N LYS A 455 29.77 -21.83 6.28
CA LYS A 455 29.64 -20.62 5.43
C LYS A 455 30.25 -20.85 4.04
N ASP A 456 31.32 -21.58 3.99
CA ASP A 456 32.07 -21.91 2.79
C ASP A 456 32.16 -23.43 2.63
N ALA A 457 32.38 -23.86 1.39
CA ALA A 457 32.49 -25.29 1.07
C ALA A 457 33.62 -25.96 1.87
N PRO A 458 33.34 -27.03 2.65
CA PRO A 458 34.37 -27.78 3.33
C PRO A 458 35.26 -28.54 2.31
N GLU A 459 36.55 -28.61 2.57
CA GLU A 459 37.49 -29.35 1.69
C GLU A 459 37.31 -30.87 1.77
N LYS A 460 36.85 -31.36 2.92
CA LYS A 460 36.67 -32.79 3.18
C LYS A 460 35.61 -33.02 4.27
N CYS A 461 35.00 -34.17 4.25
CA CYS A 461 34.04 -34.60 5.27
C CYS A 461 34.69 -34.63 6.67
N CYS A 462 34.03 -33.97 7.64
CA CYS A 462 34.50 -33.90 9.03
C CYS A 462 34.51 -35.27 9.76
N LYS A 463 33.72 -36.26 9.27
CA LYS A 463 33.56 -37.56 9.90
C LYS A 463 34.47 -38.64 9.28
N CYS A 464 34.49 -38.76 7.97
CA CYS A 464 35.22 -39.82 7.28
C CYS A 464 36.44 -39.32 6.48
N GLY A 465 36.63 -38.00 6.34
CA GLY A 465 37.76 -37.42 5.61
C GLY A 465 37.62 -37.47 4.07
N SER A 466 36.49 -37.94 3.54
CA SER A 466 36.24 -38.01 2.10
C SER A 466 36.16 -36.62 1.47
N THR A 467 36.60 -36.50 0.23
CA THR A 467 36.47 -35.33 -0.62
C THR A 467 35.22 -35.38 -1.53
N HIS A 468 34.48 -36.50 -1.51
CA HIS A 468 33.24 -36.66 -2.25
C HIS A 468 32.11 -35.99 -1.47
N ILE A 469 31.98 -34.71 -1.68
CA ILE A 469 30.97 -33.87 -1.02
C ILE A 469 30.24 -33.00 -2.05
N HIS A 470 28.94 -32.86 -1.87
CA HIS A 470 28.14 -31.95 -2.70
C HIS A 470 27.32 -31.03 -1.82
N GLN A 471 27.03 -29.83 -2.34
CA GLN A 471 26.20 -28.86 -1.65
C GLN A 471 24.71 -29.17 -1.89
N ASP A 472 23.87 -28.88 -0.90
CA ASP A 472 22.41 -28.94 -1.01
C ASP A 472 21.96 -28.22 -2.27
N GLU A 473 21.04 -28.81 -3.02
CA GLU A 473 20.56 -28.25 -4.29
C GLU A 473 19.46 -27.19 -4.09
N ASP A 474 18.79 -27.23 -2.95
CA ASP A 474 17.71 -26.31 -2.63
C ASP A 474 18.23 -24.90 -2.33
N THR A 475 17.35 -23.93 -2.51
CA THR A 475 17.58 -22.54 -2.11
C THR A 475 16.72 -22.17 -0.91
N LEU A 476 17.11 -21.12 -0.20
CA LEU A 476 16.33 -20.57 0.90
C LEU A 476 15.11 -19.81 0.38
N ASP A 477 14.05 -19.85 1.15
CA ASP A 477 12.90 -18.96 0.99
C ASP A 477 13.36 -17.50 0.89
N THR A 478 12.81 -16.73 -0.05
CA THR A 478 13.14 -15.31 -0.24
C THR A 478 12.98 -14.50 1.04
N TRP A 479 11.98 -14.84 1.86
CA TRP A 479 11.71 -14.19 3.13
C TRP A 479 12.81 -14.40 4.18
N PHE A 480 13.66 -15.41 4.02
CA PHE A 480 14.80 -15.63 4.91
C PHE A 480 15.84 -14.52 4.79
N SER A 481 16.18 -14.11 3.57
CA SER A 481 17.09 -12.98 3.33
C SER A 481 16.43 -11.64 3.58
N SER A 482 15.16 -11.48 3.17
CA SER A 482 14.41 -10.23 3.36
C SER A 482 14.18 -9.91 4.84
N ALA A 483 14.12 -10.93 5.72
CA ALA A 483 14.03 -10.75 7.17
C ALA A 483 15.27 -10.09 7.79
N LEU A 484 16.40 -10.11 7.12
CA LEU A 484 17.65 -9.52 7.60
C LEU A 484 17.85 -8.08 7.14
N TRP A 485 16.96 -7.56 6.30
CA TRP A 485 17.09 -6.30 5.57
C TRP A 485 17.46 -5.09 6.44
N PRO A 486 16.88 -4.86 7.65
CA PRO A 486 17.21 -3.71 8.47
C PRO A 486 18.66 -3.63 8.95
N PHE A 487 19.38 -4.74 8.98
CA PHE A 487 20.76 -4.79 9.49
C PHE A 487 21.77 -5.37 8.50
N SER A 488 21.37 -6.29 7.63
CA SER A 488 22.27 -6.81 6.58
C SER A 488 22.65 -5.71 5.57
N THR A 489 21.72 -4.81 5.26
CA THR A 489 21.97 -3.66 4.36
C THR A 489 22.96 -2.66 4.92
N LEU A 490 23.09 -2.59 6.25
CA LEU A 490 24.03 -1.71 6.96
C LEU A 490 25.38 -2.39 7.26
N GLY A 491 25.58 -3.61 6.71
CA GLY A 491 26.89 -4.30 6.72
C GLY A 491 27.02 -5.41 7.75
N TRP A 492 25.98 -5.74 8.57
CA TRP A 492 26.03 -6.92 9.42
C TRP A 492 26.33 -8.20 8.60
N PRO A 493 27.16 -9.14 9.08
CA PRO A 493 27.64 -9.35 10.45
C PRO A 493 28.88 -8.51 10.87
N ASP A 494 29.41 -7.68 9.98
CA ASP A 494 30.54 -6.82 10.32
C ASP A 494 30.07 -5.63 11.18
N LYS A 495 30.96 -5.09 12.00
CA LYS A 495 30.70 -3.92 12.83
C LYS A 495 31.03 -2.65 12.05
N THR A 496 30.17 -2.27 11.13
CA THR A 496 30.34 -1.05 10.33
C THR A 496 29.92 0.22 11.08
N PRO A 497 30.48 1.38 10.74
CA PRO A 497 30.01 2.66 11.28
C PRO A 497 28.53 2.92 11.01
N GLU A 498 28.04 2.54 9.82
CA GLU A 498 26.65 2.66 9.39
C GLU A 498 25.72 1.84 10.29
N LEU A 499 26.06 0.58 10.56
CA LEU A 499 25.28 -0.27 11.47
C LEU A 499 25.23 0.32 12.88
N GLY A 500 26.36 0.87 13.37
CA GLY A 500 26.42 1.47 14.70
C GLY A 500 25.64 2.79 14.83
N TYR A 501 25.36 3.47 13.73
CA TYR A 501 24.72 4.78 13.73
C TYR A 501 23.25 4.75 13.26
N PHE A 502 22.95 4.03 12.17
CA PHE A 502 21.63 4.00 11.55
C PHE A 502 20.71 2.87 12.05
N TYR A 503 21.24 1.88 12.79
CA TYR A 503 20.44 0.82 13.40
C TYR A 503 20.22 1.08 14.91
N PRO A 504 19.03 0.81 15.49
CA PRO A 504 17.80 0.38 14.81
C PRO A 504 17.25 1.50 13.92
N THR A 505 16.56 1.08 12.83
CA THR A 505 15.98 2.05 11.90
C THR A 505 14.82 2.82 12.56
N SER A 506 14.48 3.99 12.05
CA SER A 506 13.50 4.87 12.70
C SER A 506 12.07 4.44 12.40
N THR A 507 11.80 4.21 11.12
CA THR A 507 10.46 3.88 10.65
C THR A 507 10.55 2.84 9.55
N LEU A 508 9.68 1.85 9.59
CA LEU A 508 9.36 0.98 8.48
C LEU A 508 8.03 1.44 7.91
N VAL A 509 7.95 1.65 6.60
CA VAL A 509 6.70 1.94 5.89
C VAL A 509 6.37 0.73 5.01
N THR A 510 5.17 0.23 5.05
CA THR A 510 4.77 -0.93 4.24
C THR A 510 3.25 -1.13 4.20
N GLY A 511 2.76 -1.90 3.24
CA GLY A 511 1.38 -2.35 3.19
C GLY A 511 1.02 -3.30 4.34
N TYR A 512 -0.22 -3.25 4.81
CA TYR A 512 -0.69 -4.11 5.90
C TYR A 512 -0.76 -5.61 5.50
N ASP A 513 -0.76 -5.92 4.23
CA ASP A 513 -0.88 -7.29 3.69
C ASP A 513 0.40 -8.13 3.87
N ILE A 514 1.54 -7.51 4.20
CA ILE A 514 2.80 -8.20 4.45
C ILE A 514 3.30 -8.12 5.90
N ILE A 515 2.40 -7.92 6.86
CA ILE A 515 2.74 -7.91 8.31
C ILE A 515 3.43 -9.22 8.70
N PHE A 516 2.83 -10.36 8.39
CA PHE A 516 3.39 -11.66 8.73
C PHE A 516 4.61 -12.02 7.86
N PHE A 517 4.50 -11.79 6.54
CA PHE A 517 5.53 -12.19 5.60
C PHE A 517 6.85 -11.48 5.82
N TRP A 518 6.81 -10.20 6.16
CA TRP A 518 8.01 -9.38 6.22
C TRP A 518 8.23 -8.71 7.58
N VAL A 519 7.25 -7.98 8.11
CA VAL A 519 7.41 -7.22 9.36
C VAL A 519 7.74 -8.14 10.53
N ALA A 520 6.93 -9.18 10.76
CA ALA A 520 7.14 -10.13 11.84
C ALA A 520 8.48 -10.85 11.70
N ARG A 521 8.86 -11.24 10.46
CA ARG A 521 10.13 -11.90 10.19
C ARG A 521 11.33 -11.01 10.45
N MET A 522 11.28 -9.72 10.10
CA MET A 522 12.32 -8.77 10.47
C MET A 522 12.46 -8.60 11.99
N ILE A 523 11.33 -8.54 12.71
CA ILE A 523 11.34 -8.35 14.17
C ILE A 523 11.99 -9.55 14.85
N PHE A 524 11.57 -10.80 14.59
CA PHE A 524 12.18 -11.95 15.25
C PHE A 524 13.63 -12.19 14.83
N SER A 525 13.98 -11.94 13.56
CA SER A 525 15.36 -12.08 13.09
C SER A 525 16.29 -11.04 13.74
N ALA A 526 15.81 -9.82 13.92
CA ALA A 526 16.57 -8.78 14.60
C ALA A 526 16.71 -9.05 16.12
N CYS A 527 15.65 -9.45 16.80
CA CYS A 527 15.72 -9.86 18.20
C CYS A 527 16.74 -10.97 18.42
N GLU A 528 16.80 -11.93 17.51
CA GLU A 528 17.73 -13.06 17.58
C GLU A 528 19.18 -12.66 17.28
N ASN A 529 19.43 -11.89 16.23
CA ASN A 529 20.78 -11.62 15.73
C ASN A 529 21.40 -10.34 16.26
N MET A 530 20.56 -9.34 16.58
CA MET A 530 20.97 -8.01 17.05
C MET A 530 20.65 -7.77 18.54
N GLY A 531 19.80 -8.60 19.15
CA GLY A 531 19.36 -8.45 20.55
C GLY A 531 18.43 -7.26 20.78
N SER A 532 17.87 -6.65 19.75
CA SER A 532 16.99 -5.48 19.82
C SER A 532 15.98 -5.47 18.68
N ALA A 533 14.91 -4.66 18.84
CA ALA A 533 13.95 -4.42 17.76
C ALA A 533 14.62 -3.76 16.54
N PRO A 534 14.20 -4.10 15.30
CA PRO A 534 14.83 -3.57 14.09
C PRO A 534 14.44 -2.13 13.76
N PHE A 535 13.27 -1.67 14.21
CA PHE A 535 12.72 -0.35 13.96
C PHE A 535 11.80 0.08 15.10
N LYS A 536 11.69 1.41 15.29
CA LYS A 536 10.86 2.00 16.36
C LYS A 536 9.38 2.07 15.99
N THR A 537 9.08 2.35 14.72
CA THR A 537 7.72 2.53 14.23
C THR A 537 7.51 1.71 12.97
N VAL A 538 6.36 1.06 12.88
CA VAL A 538 5.84 0.42 11.67
C VAL A 538 4.63 1.23 11.21
N PHE A 539 4.82 2.01 10.15
CA PHE A 539 3.76 2.81 9.54
C PHE A 539 3.09 2.01 8.42
N MET A 540 1.83 1.64 8.65
CA MET A 540 1.04 0.83 7.72
C MET A 540 0.22 1.71 6.79
N HIS A 541 0.33 1.47 5.50
CA HIS A 541 -0.58 2.04 4.52
C HIS A 541 -1.53 0.98 3.97
N GLY A 542 -2.62 1.41 3.31
CA GLY A 542 -3.57 0.55 2.64
C GLY A 542 -3.16 0.23 1.20
N ILE A 543 -4.02 -0.50 0.50
CA ILE A 543 -3.82 -0.92 -0.89
C ILE A 543 -4.48 0.12 -1.82
N VAL A 544 -3.84 0.38 -2.96
CA VAL A 544 -4.45 1.20 -4.02
C VAL A 544 -5.40 0.34 -4.85
N ARG A 545 -6.65 0.77 -4.93
CA ARG A 545 -7.72 0.12 -5.69
C ARG A 545 -8.10 0.97 -6.90
N ASP A 546 -8.71 0.36 -7.90
CA ASP A 546 -9.28 1.09 -9.04
C ASP A 546 -10.51 1.93 -8.66
N GLU A 547 -11.09 2.64 -9.59
CA GLU A 547 -12.29 3.48 -9.37
C GLU A 547 -13.50 2.70 -8.83
N ASN A 548 -13.59 1.41 -9.15
CA ASN A 548 -14.66 0.51 -8.70
C ASN A 548 -14.38 -0.12 -7.32
N GLY A 549 -13.20 0.13 -6.75
CA GLY A 549 -12.78 -0.45 -5.47
C GLY A 549 -12.19 -1.86 -5.58
N ILE A 550 -11.85 -2.32 -6.79
CA ILE A 550 -11.21 -3.61 -7.02
C ILE A 550 -9.69 -3.45 -6.86
N LYS A 551 -9.03 -4.42 -6.20
CA LYS A 551 -7.57 -4.44 -6.07
C LYS A 551 -6.94 -4.47 -7.47
N MET A 552 -6.02 -3.54 -7.72
CA MET A 552 -5.29 -3.50 -8.99
C MET A 552 -4.39 -4.72 -9.13
N SER A 553 -4.46 -5.38 -10.27
CA SER A 553 -3.56 -6.48 -10.63
C SER A 553 -3.30 -6.54 -12.13
N LYS A 554 -2.14 -7.08 -12.51
CA LYS A 554 -1.78 -7.26 -13.92
C LYS A 554 -2.69 -8.29 -14.61
N SER A 555 -3.16 -9.28 -13.86
CA SER A 555 -4.05 -10.34 -14.37
C SER A 555 -5.45 -9.82 -14.71
N LEU A 556 -5.94 -8.82 -13.99
CA LEU A 556 -7.24 -8.20 -14.23
C LEU A 556 -7.17 -7.07 -15.29
N GLY A 557 -5.97 -6.66 -15.69
CA GLY A 557 -5.79 -5.58 -16.66
C GLY A 557 -6.21 -4.19 -16.17
N ASN A 558 -6.47 -4.03 -14.86
CA ASN A 558 -6.85 -2.77 -14.22
C ASN A 558 -5.66 -2.06 -13.52
N GLY A 559 -4.44 -2.56 -13.73
CA GLY A 559 -3.23 -1.95 -13.20
C GLY A 559 -2.87 -0.67 -13.96
N ILE A 560 -2.56 0.39 -13.22
CA ILE A 560 -2.14 1.69 -13.76
C ILE A 560 -0.63 1.83 -13.58
N ASP A 561 0.09 2.15 -14.66
CA ASP A 561 1.52 2.43 -14.60
C ASP A 561 1.73 3.86 -14.05
N PRO A 562 2.46 4.01 -12.94
CA PRO A 562 2.78 5.34 -12.42
C PRO A 562 3.49 6.26 -13.42
N LEU A 563 4.30 5.71 -14.33
CA LEU A 563 5.00 6.50 -15.35
C LEU A 563 4.04 7.16 -16.35
N GLU A 564 2.99 6.46 -16.78
CA GLU A 564 1.96 7.03 -17.66
C GLU A 564 1.25 8.22 -17.00
N VAL A 565 1.03 8.13 -15.69
CA VAL A 565 0.42 9.21 -14.91
C VAL A 565 1.39 10.39 -14.76
N ILE A 566 2.68 10.11 -14.52
CA ILE A 566 3.75 11.13 -14.44
C ILE A 566 3.90 11.85 -15.78
N ASP A 567 3.94 11.12 -16.89
CA ASP A 567 4.06 11.70 -18.23
C ASP A 567 2.88 12.63 -18.56
N LYS A 568 1.69 12.32 -18.02
CA LYS A 568 0.48 13.10 -18.28
C LYS A 568 0.33 14.33 -17.39
N TYR A 569 0.64 14.20 -16.09
CA TYR A 569 0.31 15.18 -15.07
C TYR A 569 1.52 15.72 -14.29
N GLY A 570 2.68 15.09 -14.41
CA GLY A 570 3.88 15.34 -13.61
C GLY A 570 3.96 14.50 -12.33
N ALA A 571 5.19 14.31 -11.85
CA ALA A 571 5.46 13.53 -10.65
C ALA A 571 4.84 14.18 -9.39
N ASP A 572 4.92 15.49 -9.26
CA ASP A 572 4.36 16.23 -8.12
C ASP A 572 2.84 16.08 -7.99
N ALA A 573 2.11 16.06 -9.11
CA ALA A 573 0.66 15.86 -9.10
C ALA A 573 0.29 14.46 -8.61
N LEU A 574 1.02 13.43 -9.03
CA LEU A 574 0.84 12.06 -8.55
C LEU A 574 1.16 11.95 -7.06
N ARG A 575 2.31 12.46 -6.62
CA ARG A 575 2.74 12.44 -5.21
C ARG A 575 1.74 13.13 -4.30
N PHE A 576 1.28 14.30 -4.71
CA PHE A 576 0.29 15.08 -3.96
C PHE A 576 -1.05 14.34 -3.85
N PHE A 577 -1.51 13.71 -4.93
CA PHE A 577 -2.70 12.85 -4.91
C PHE A 577 -2.55 11.68 -3.93
N LEU A 578 -1.40 10.96 -3.98
CA LEU A 578 -1.13 9.81 -3.12
C LEU A 578 -1.06 10.21 -1.65
N ALA A 579 -0.46 11.37 -1.34
CA ALA A 579 -0.40 11.91 0.02
C ALA A 579 -1.77 12.36 0.54
N THR A 580 -2.53 13.15 -0.25
CA THR A 580 -3.85 13.70 0.14
C THR A 580 -4.90 12.59 0.34
N GLY A 581 -4.80 11.50 -0.42
CA GLY A 581 -5.71 10.36 -0.31
C GLY A 581 -5.36 9.41 0.83
N ASN A 582 -4.20 9.58 1.47
CA ASN A 582 -3.70 8.65 2.47
C ASN A 582 -4.34 8.86 3.84
N THR A 583 -4.91 7.78 4.38
CA THR A 583 -5.27 7.63 5.79
C THR A 583 -4.57 6.37 6.31
N PRO A 584 -3.85 6.42 7.43
CA PRO A 584 -3.08 5.28 7.94
C PRO A 584 -3.86 3.96 7.97
N GLY A 585 -3.35 2.96 7.28
CA GLY A 585 -3.93 1.61 7.21
C GLY A 585 -5.24 1.45 6.45
N ASN A 586 -5.70 2.47 5.73
CA ASN A 586 -6.92 2.40 4.91
C ASN A 586 -6.59 2.35 3.41
N ASP A 587 -7.38 1.57 2.67
CA ASP A 587 -7.26 1.51 1.22
C ASP A 587 -7.67 2.85 0.58
N MET A 588 -7.00 3.19 -0.52
CA MET A 588 -7.35 4.36 -1.31
C MET A 588 -7.82 3.96 -2.71
N ARG A 589 -8.69 4.77 -3.30
CA ARG A 589 -9.14 4.59 -4.69
C ARG A 589 -8.41 5.57 -5.60
N TYR A 590 -7.84 5.05 -6.66
CA TYR A 590 -7.27 5.87 -7.72
C TYR A 590 -8.37 6.57 -8.51
N SER A 591 -8.14 7.82 -8.90
CA SER A 591 -9.02 8.58 -9.77
C SER A 591 -8.21 9.57 -10.61
N ASP A 592 -8.29 9.44 -11.92
CA ASP A 592 -7.61 10.32 -12.90
C ASP A 592 -8.02 11.79 -12.71
N LYS A 593 -9.32 12.03 -12.45
CA LYS A 593 -9.85 13.38 -12.17
C LYS A 593 -9.26 14.03 -10.92
N ARG A 594 -8.95 13.23 -9.89
CA ARG A 594 -8.33 13.74 -8.67
C ARG A 594 -6.86 14.08 -8.90
N VAL A 595 -6.15 13.30 -9.71
CA VAL A 595 -4.77 13.62 -10.11
C VAL A 595 -4.74 14.91 -10.95
N GLU A 596 -5.68 15.07 -11.89
CA GLU A 596 -5.86 16.31 -12.67
C GLU A 596 -6.11 17.53 -11.75
N ALA A 597 -6.93 17.38 -10.72
CA ALA A 597 -7.15 18.45 -9.74
C ALA A 597 -5.84 18.83 -8.99
N CYS A 598 -4.98 17.83 -8.69
CA CYS A 598 -3.66 18.08 -8.11
C CYS A 598 -2.72 18.82 -9.08
N ALA A 599 -2.77 18.50 -10.37
CA ALA A 599 -2.02 19.25 -11.40
C ALA A 599 -2.52 20.70 -11.53
N ASN A 600 -3.82 20.90 -11.41
CA ASN A 600 -4.42 22.25 -11.40
C ASN A 600 -3.99 23.06 -10.15
N PHE A 601 -3.83 22.42 -9.02
CA PHE A 601 -3.23 23.04 -7.82
C PHE A 601 -1.79 23.47 -8.06
N ALA A 602 -0.96 22.61 -8.64
CA ALA A 602 0.41 22.96 -9.02
C ALA A 602 0.44 24.19 -9.96
N ASN A 603 -0.43 24.21 -10.97
CA ASN A 603 -0.55 25.37 -11.88
C ASN A 603 -1.02 26.65 -11.16
N LYS A 604 -1.89 26.55 -10.14
CA LYS A 604 -2.28 27.72 -9.33
C LYS A 604 -1.09 28.28 -8.53
N LEU A 605 -0.32 27.41 -7.87
CA LEU A 605 0.89 27.80 -7.17
C LEU A 605 1.90 28.46 -8.11
N TRP A 606 2.10 27.87 -9.30
CA TRP A 606 2.97 28.43 -10.33
C TRP A 606 2.56 29.86 -10.73
N ASN A 607 1.28 30.08 -10.98
CA ASN A 607 0.79 31.41 -11.34
C ASN A 607 0.87 32.41 -10.17
N ALA A 608 0.66 31.99 -8.95
CA ALA A 608 0.87 32.81 -7.75
C ALA A 608 2.33 33.22 -7.61
N SER A 609 3.26 32.27 -7.82
CA SER A 609 4.70 32.54 -7.80
C SER A 609 5.13 33.53 -8.90
N ARG A 610 4.59 33.38 -10.12
CA ARG A 610 4.81 34.35 -11.20
C ARG A 610 4.32 35.77 -10.83
N TYR A 611 3.16 35.85 -10.15
CA TYR A 611 2.68 37.14 -9.66
C TYR A 611 3.65 37.75 -8.64
N VAL A 612 4.23 36.96 -7.76
CA VAL A 612 5.25 37.42 -6.81
C VAL A 612 6.47 37.95 -7.59
N HIS A 613 6.98 37.20 -8.56
CA HIS A 613 8.09 37.63 -9.43
C HIS A 613 7.83 38.98 -10.09
N MET A 614 6.65 39.17 -10.70
CA MET A 614 6.28 40.46 -11.34
C MET A 614 6.34 41.64 -10.39
N ASN A 615 6.32 41.43 -9.08
CA ASN A 615 6.34 42.48 -8.06
C ASN A 615 7.70 42.63 -7.36
N ILE A 616 8.62 41.66 -7.50
CA ILE A 616 9.91 41.68 -6.81
C ILE A 616 11.11 41.85 -7.75
N ASP A 617 11.03 41.41 -9.03
CA ASP A 617 12.20 41.30 -9.93
C ASP A 617 12.93 42.67 -10.20
N ASP A 618 12.18 43.76 -10.24
CA ASP A 618 12.74 45.11 -10.43
C ASP A 618 13.07 45.84 -9.12
N HIS A 619 12.98 45.15 -7.98
CA HIS A 619 13.14 45.71 -6.65
C HIS A 619 14.18 44.94 -5.82
N ASP A 620 14.93 45.62 -4.97
CA ASP A 620 15.83 44.98 -3.99
C ASP A 620 15.02 44.48 -2.81
N VAL A 621 14.43 43.28 -2.93
CA VAL A 621 13.57 42.66 -1.93
C VAL A 621 14.35 41.58 -1.19
N LYS A 622 14.44 41.71 0.12
CA LYS A 622 15.05 40.71 0.99
C LYS A 622 14.02 39.66 1.42
N ASN A 623 14.46 38.41 1.51
CA ASN A 623 13.62 37.31 1.99
C ASN A 623 13.66 37.25 3.54
N GLU A 624 13.12 38.31 4.17
CA GLU A 624 12.99 38.46 5.62
C GLU A 624 11.72 39.28 5.95
N LEU A 625 11.15 39.10 7.11
CA LEU A 625 10.00 39.91 7.54
C LEU A 625 10.43 41.37 7.80
N PRO A 626 9.66 42.36 7.30
CA PRO A 626 9.91 43.75 7.62
C PRO A 626 9.62 44.05 9.10
N LYS A 627 10.23 45.14 9.62
CA LYS A 627 10.01 45.54 11.01
C LYS A 627 8.58 45.98 11.30
N THR A 628 7.89 46.50 10.32
CA THR A 628 6.54 47.02 10.44
C THR A 628 5.61 46.13 9.63
N LEU A 629 4.62 45.52 10.25
CA LEU A 629 3.60 44.67 9.66
C LEU A 629 2.23 45.33 9.84
N THR A 630 1.44 45.38 8.77
CA THR A 630 0.03 45.81 8.80
C THR A 630 -0.84 44.66 9.36
N THR A 631 -2.15 44.89 9.57
CA THR A 631 -3.07 43.88 10.11
C THR A 631 -3.15 42.63 9.19
N GLU A 632 -3.25 42.82 7.88
CA GLU A 632 -3.27 41.73 6.90
C GLU A 632 -1.94 41.00 6.82
N ASP A 633 -0.81 41.67 7.01
CA ASP A 633 0.52 41.04 7.07
C ASP A 633 0.64 40.16 8.33
N LYS A 634 0.24 40.68 9.49
CA LYS A 634 0.22 39.93 10.74
C LYS A 634 -0.71 38.72 10.67
N TRP A 635 -1.87 38.89 10.05
CA TRP A 635 -2.81 37.79 9.86
C TRP A 635 -2.22 36.65 9.04
N ILE A 636 -1.64 36.94 7.86
CA ILE A 636 -1.10 35.86 7.00
C ILE A 636 0.10 35.17 7.64
N VAL A 637 0.98 35.93 8.32
CA VAL A 637 2.15 35.39 9.02
C VAL A 637 1.71 34.54 10.21
N SER A 638 0.75 34.98 11.01
CA SER A 638 0.20 34.21 12.13
C SER A 638 -0.52 32.94 11.67
N THR A 639 -1.24 33.03 10.56
CA THR A 639 -1.92 31.86 9.96
C THR A 639 -0.88 30.85 9.46
N LEU A 640 0.15 31.28 8.75
CA LEU A 640 1.27 30.44 8.31
C LEU A 640 1.97 29.75 9.50
N ASN A 641 2.23 30.51 10.56
CA ASN A 641 2.85 30.02 11.78
C ASN A 641 2.02 28.91 12.45
N THR A 642 0.70 29.07 12.49
CA THR A 642 -0.24 28.04 12.97
C THR A 642 -0.21 26.81 12.09
N VAL A 643 -0.23 26.99 10.76
CA VAL A 643 -0.15 25.88 9.79
C VAL A 643 1.17 25.13 9.94
N ALA A 644 2.30 25.81 10.11
CA ALA A 644 3.59 25.16 10.33
C ALA A 644 3.56 24.26 11.58
N LYS A 645 2.94 24.74 12.68
CA LYS A 645 2.74 23.93 13.89
C LYS A 645 1.90 22.69 13.62
N GLU A 646 0.72 22.88 13.04
CA GLU A 646 -0.23 21.78 12.77
C GLU A 646 0.35 20.74 11.80
N VAL A 647 1.08 21.17 10.78
CA VAL A 647 1.75 20.29 9.82
C VAL A 647 2.79 19.42 10.52
N ASN A 648 3.68 20.02 11.33
CA ASN A 648 4.68 19.25 12.07
C ASN A 648 4.04 18.26 13.05
N GLU A 649 2.99 18.66 13.78
CA GLU A 649 2.26 17.79 14.72
C GLU A 649 1.60 16.60 14.01
N ASN A 650 1.04 16.80 12.80
CA ASN A 650 0.42 15.73 12.01
C ASN A 650 1.48 14.80 11.39
N LEU A 651 2.61 15.33 10.91
CA LEU A 651 3.72 14.51 10.43
C LEU A 651 4.32 13.63 11.53
N GLU A 652 4.45 14.14 12.77
CA GLU A 652 4.90 13.34 13.93
C GLU A 652 3.91 12.21 14.26
N LYS A 653 2.62 12.39 13.98
CA LYS A 653 1.57 11.38 14.16
C LYS A 653 1.38 10.47 12.95
N PHE A 654 2.16 10.65 11.88
CA PHE A 654 2.01 9.95 10.61
C PHE A 654 0.67 10.22 9.88
N GLU A 655 0.03 11.36 10.19
CA GLU A 655 -1.21 11.82 9.55
C GLU A 655 -0.88 12.69 8.31
N LEU A 656 -0.16 12.11 7.34
CA LEU A 656 0.39 12.83 6.20
C LEU A 656 -0.71 13.48 5.34
N GLY A 657 -1.86 12.80 5.21
CA GLY A 657 -3.01 13.34 4.48
C GLY A 657 -3.59 14.59 5.10
N ILE A 658 -3.62 14.67 6.45
CA ILE A 658 -4.07 15.86 7.17
C ILE A 658 -3.03 16.98 7.04
N ALA A 659 -1.74 16.65 7.18
CA ALA A 659 -0.65 17.62 7.03
C ALA A 659 -0.69 18.33 5.68
N VAL A 660 -0.80 17.57 4.59
CA VAL A 660 -0.82 18.13 3.23
C VAL A 660 -2.11 18.93 2.95
N GLN A 661 -3.24 18.51 3.52
CA GLN A 661 -4.50 19.24 3.39
C GLN A 661 -4.42 20.63 4.05
N LYS A 662 -3.76 20.75 5.22
CA LYS A 662 -3.52 22.05 5.87
C LYS A 662 -2.68 22.99 5.01
N ILE A 663 -1.64 22.45 4.34
CA ILE A 663 -0.80 23.23 3.41
C ILE A 663 -1.63 23.67 2.21
N TYR A 664 -2.43 22.77 1.64
CA TYR A 664 -3.32 23.07 0.51
C TYR A 664 -4.29 24.22 0.83
N GLU A 665 -5.01 24.10 1.95
CA GLU A 665 -6.00 25.12 2.37
C GLU A 665 -5.32 26.46 2.62
N PHE A 666 -4.14 26.49 3.22
CA PHE A 666 -3.40 27.73 3.41
C PHE A 666 -2.99 28.37 2.08
N ILE A 667 -2.44 27.61 1.15
CA ILE A 667 -2.00 28.12 -0.15
C ILE A 667 -3.22 28.61 -0.96
N TRP A 668 -4.25 27.79 -1.06
CA TRP A 668 -5.41 28.09 -1.91
C TRP A 668 -6.27 29.19 -1.32
N ASP A 669 -6.73 28.98 -0.07
CA ASP A 669 -7.77 29.81 0.52
C ASP A 669 -7.20 31.06 1.22
N CYS A 670 -6.00 31.00 1.81
CA CYS A 670 -5.44 32.15 2.53
C CYS A 670 -4.50 32.98 1.66
N TYR A 671 -3.49 32.34 1.07
CA TYR A 671 -2.47 33.06 0.31
C TYR A 671 -2.98 33.53 -1.06
N CYS A 672 -3.47 32.61 -1.89
CA CYS A 672 -3.88 32.95 -3.26
C CYS A 672 -5.21 33.73 -3.33
N ASP A 673 -6.22 33.29 -2.60
CA ASP A 673 -7.56 33.89 -2.72
C ASP A 673 -7.73 35.18 -1.89
N TRP A 674 -6.92 35.35 -0.86
CA TRP A 674 -7.02 36.52 0.03
C TRP A 674 -5.76 37.38 0.06
N TYR A 675 -4.64 36.89 0.55
CA TYR A 675 -3.50 37.75 0.83
C TYR A 675 -2.98 38.49 -0.40
N ILE A 676 -2.77 37.74 -1.50
CA ILE A 676 -2.38 38.34 -2.78
C ILE A 676 -3.35 39.45 -3.21
N GLU A 677 -4.64 39.25 -3.05
CA GLU A 677 -5.65 40.24 -3.43
C GLU A 677 -5.71 41.47 -2.49
N LEU A 678 -5.50 41.25 -1.20
CA LEU A 678 -5.47 42.31 -0.18
C LEU A 678 -4.30 43.28 -0.43
N VAL A 679 -3.09 42.76 -0.76
CA VAL A 679 -1.89 43.60 -0.91
C VAL A 679 -1.74 44.29 -2.27
N LYS A 680 -2.58 43.97 -3.26
CA LYS A 680 -2.49 44.57 -4.62
C LYS A 680 -2.51 46.10 -4.63
N THR A 681 -3.21 46.73 -3.70
CA THR A 681 -3.27 48.21 -3.64
C THR A 681 -1.94 48.76 -3.14
N ARG A 682 -1.35 48.15 -2.14
CA ARG A 682 -0.04 48.56 -1.60
C ARG A 682 1.07 48.34 -2.61
N LEU A 683 1.05 47.24 -3.35
CA LEU A 683 2.07 46.90 -4.38
C LEU A 683 2.03 47.87 -5.57
N SER A 684 0.89 48.53 -5.84
CA SER A 684 0.79 49.52 -6.92
C SER A 684 1.25 50.92 -6.51
N SER A 685 1.66 51.14 -5.27
CA SER A 685 2.22 52.39 -4.76
C SER A 685 3.78 52.29 -4.66
N ASP A 686 4.41 53.42 -4.47
CA ASP A 686 5.83 53.51 -4.18
C ASP A 686 6.03 53.78 -2.68
N GLY A 687 7.20 53.38 -2.15
CA GLY A 687 7.61 53.70 -0.80
C GLY A 687 7.74 52.49 0.12
N GLU A 688 7.92 52.77 1.43
CA GLU A 688 8.22 51.74 2.43
C GLU A 688 7.11 50.72 2.60
N ASP A 689 5.84 51.14 2.55
CA ASP A 689 4.70 50.23 2.68
C ASP A 689 4.62 49.20 1.53
N ALA A 690 4.87 49.64 0.30
CA ALA A 690 4.95 48.76 -0.85
C ALA A 690 6.13 47.77 -0.74
N GLN A 691 7.27 48.25 -0.23
CA GLN A 691 8.44 47.40 -0.02
C GLN A 691 8.17 46.36 1.08
N ASN A 692 7.52 46.74 2.16
CA ASN A 692 7.13 45.83 3.23
C ASN A 692 6.15 44.74 2.70
N ALA A 693 5.17 45.13 1.87
CA ALA A 693 4.26 44.17 1.24
C ALA A 693 4.98 43.18 0.32
N ARG A 694 5.98 43.62 -0.44
CA ARG A 694 6.83 42.74 -1.29
C ARG A 694 7.62 41.75 -0.44
N GLN A 695 8.22 42.21 0.68
CA GLN A 695 8.96 41.33 1.59
C GLN A 695 8.06 40.28 2.21
N VAL A 696 6.86 40.63 2.70
CA VAL A 696 5.95 39.63 3.27
C VAL A 696 5.45 38.64 2.21
N LEU A 697 5.13 39.10 0.97
CA LEU A 697 4.78 38.21 -0.12
C LEU A 697 5.87 37.17 -0.41
N LEU A 698 7.12 37.61 -0.49
CA LEU A 698 8.25 36.75 -0.76
C LEU A 698 8.52 35.79 0.40
N TYR A 699 8.50 36.30 1.65
CA TYR A 699 8.70 35.50 2.85
C TYR A 699 7.66 34.39 2.95
N VAL A 700 6.37 34.71 2.77
CA VAL A 700 5.29 33.72 2.84
C VAL A 700 5.44 32.68 1.73
N LEU A 701 5.79 33.09 0.51
CA LEU A 701 6.06 32.18 -0.61
C LEU A 701 7.21 31.22 -0.29
N ASP A 702 8.34 31.70 0.22
CA ASP A 702 9.48 30.86 0.60
C ASP A 702 9.06 29.80 1.66
N GLN A 703 8.32 30.22 2.70
CA GLN A 703 7.84 29.30 3.72
C GLN A 703 6.83 28.27 3.17
N ILE A 704 5.97 28.66 2.24
CA ILE A 704 5.06 27.75 1.50
C ILE A 704 5.88 26.69 0.75
N LEU A 705 6.90 27.11 0.02
CA LEU A 705 7.74 26.20 -0.78
C LEU A 705 8.46 25.19 0.12
N ARG A 706 8.94 25.62 1.30
CA ARG A 706 9.56 24.73 2.28
C ARG A 706 8.56 23.75 2.90
N LEU A 707 7.36 24.21 3.29
CA LEU A 707 6.32 23.33 3.85
C LEU A 707 5.85 22.28 2.82
N LEU A 708 5.73 22.68 1.55
CA LEU A 708 5.22 21.82 0.49
C LEU A 708 6.29 20.88 -0.10
N HIS A 709 7.58 21.21 0.04
CA HIS A 709 8.67 20.47 -0.62
C HIS A 709 8.67 18.96 -0.39
N PRO A 710 8.40 18.42 0.81
CA PRO A 710 8.30 16.97 0.99
C PRO A 710 7.25 16.30 0.11
N PHE A 711 6.18 17.00 -0.21
CA PHE A 711 5.03 16.49 -0.97
C PHE A 711 5.17 16.70 -2.48
N MET A 712 5.64 17.89 -2.88
CA MET A 712 5.77 18.32 -4.27
C MET A 712 7.18 18.88 -4.53
N PRO A 713 8.19 18.00 -4.58
CA PRO A 713 9.59 18.43 -4.53
C PRO A 713 10.05 19.17 -5.78
N TYR A 714 9.53 18.85 -6.96
CA TYR A 714 10.02 19.41 -8.21
C TYR A 714 9.59 20.88 -8.42
N ILE A 715 8.29 21.14 -8.31
CA ILE A 715 7.76 22.50 -8.47
C ILE A 715 8.30 23.45 -7.41
N THR A 716 8.44 22.95 -6.18
CA THR A 716 8.96 23.76 -5.07
C THR A 716 10.43 24.09 -5.27
N GLU A 717 11.26 23.15 -5.73
CA GLU A 717 12.64 23.40 -6.08
C GLU A 717 12.75 24.40 -7.26
N GLU A 718 11.99 24.18 -8.35
CA GLU A 718 12.03 25.04 -9.52
C GLU A 718 11.69 26.49 -9.18
N ILE A 719 10.64 26.72 -8.39
CA ILE A 719 10.25 28.05 -7.98
C ILE A 719 11.30 28.63 -7.02
N TRP A 720 11.76 27.85 -6.04
CA TRP A 720 12.70 28.31 -5.02
C TRP A 720 14.02 28.76 -5.61
N GLN A 721 14.52 28.10 -6.65
CA GLN A 721 15.74 28.48 -7.37
C GLN A 721 15.60 29.81 -8.14
N THR A 722 14.40 30.37 -8.27
CA THR A 722 14.13 31.63 -8.99
C THR A 722 13.90 32.81 -8.07
N ILE A 723 13.66 32.60 -6.78
CA ILE A 723 13.45 33.68 -5.78
C ILE A 723 14.73 33.94 -4.98
N PRO A 724 14.89 35.12 -4.33
CA PRO A 724 15.97 35.35 -3.37
C PRO A 724 15.94 34.33 -2.23
N HIS A 725 17.00 33.55 -2.06
CA HIS A 725 17.15 32.55 -1.01
C HIS A 725 18.59 32.37 -0.55
N GLU A 726 18.77 31.68 0.58
CA GLU A 726 20.05 31.20 1.10
C GLU A 726 20.15 29.69 0.96
N GLY A 727 21.33 29.18 0.58
CA GLY A 727 21.61 27.77 0.41
C GLY A 727 21.55 27.32 -1.07
N GLU A 728 21.80 26.03 -1.30
CA GLU A 728 21.93 25.45 -2.65
C GLU A 728 20.65 24.85 -3.17
N THR A 729 19.85 24.32 -2.26
CA THR A 729 18.58 23.62 -2.55
C THR A 729 17.57 23.77 -1.41
N VAL A 730 16.29 23.87 -1.74
CA VAL A 730 15.23 23.91 -0.72
C VAL A 730 15.20 22.65 0.14
N MET A 731 15.68 21.53 -0.39
CA MET A 731 15.76 20.24 0.33
C MET A 731 16.61 20.32 1.61
N LEU A 732 17.60 21.20 1.65
CA LEU A 732 18.48 21.44 2.80
C LEU A 732 18.09 22.69 3.62
N ALA A 733 17.12 23.46 3.15
CA ALA A 733 16.61 24.60 3.87
C ALA A 733 15.84 24.13 5.13
N LYS A 734 15.90 24.96 6.20
CA LYS A 734 15.21 24.62 7.45
C LYS A 734 13.69 24.51 7.24
N TYR A 735 13.10 23.41 7.69
CA TYR A 735 11.63 23.23 7.66
C TYR A 735 10.96 24.27 8.59
N PRO A 736 9.84 24.88 8.18
CA PRO A 736 9.16 25.86 9.00
C PRO A 736 8.67 25.27 10.32
N GLU A 737 8.92 25.98 11.40
CA GLU A 737 8.53 25.63 12.77
C GLU A 737 7.71 26.77 13.40
N TYR A 738 6.89 26.44 14.37
CA TYR A 738 6.13 27.44 15.13
C TYR A 738 7.07 28.37 15.92
N ASN A 739 6.83 29.69 15.81
CA ASN A 739 7.48 30.72 16.57
C ASN A 739 6.44 31.60 17.29
N ALA A 740 6.47 31.61 18.60
CA ALA A 740 5.51 32.37 19.41
C ALA A 740 5.55 33.91 19.17
N GLU A 741 6.68 34.44 18.68
CA GLU A 741 6.82 35.87 18.35
C GLU A 741 6.01 36.24 17.06
N LEU A 742 5.66 35.27 16.27
CA LEU A 742 4.88 35.43 15.01
C LEU A 742 3.41 35.08 15.20
N ASP A 743 2.94 34.99 16.42
CA ASP A 743 1.52 34.74 16.73
C ASP A 743 0.78 36.06 17.00
N TYR A 744 -0.14 36.42 16.10
CA TYR A 744 -0.90 37.67 16.14
C TYR A 744 -2.41 37.39 16.21
N PRO A 745 -2.94 36.94 17.38
CA PRO A 745 -4.33 36.50 17.47
C PRO A 745 -5.33 37.67 17.27
N GLU A 746 -4.99 38.87 17.67
CA GLU A 746 -5.85 40.06 17.47
C GLU A 746 -6.01 40.41 16.01
N ALA A 747 -4.90 40.48 15.25
CA ALA A 747 -4.96 40.72 13.78
C ALA A 747 -5.69 39.60 13.04
N SER A 748 -5.54 38.36 13.50
CA SER A 748 -6.25 37.21 12.94
C SER A 748 -7.76 37.30 13.16
N ASP A 749 -8.20 37.74 14.33
CA ASP A 749 -9.62 37.95 14.65
C ASP A 749 -10.21 39.13 13.85
N GLU A 750 -9.48 40.23 13.73
CA GLU A 750 -9.87 41.40 12.93
C GLU A 750 -10.07 41.02 11.45
N MET A 751 -9.09 40.38 10.83
CA MET A 751 -9.17 39.96 9.44
C MET A 751 -10.28 38.95 9.20
N LYS A 752 -10.54 38.03 10.16
CA LYS A 752 -11.65 37.09 10.09
C LYS A 752 -13.00 37.79 9.98
N LYS A 753 -13.23 38.84 10.76
CA LYS A 753 -14.47 39.68 10.70
C LYS A 753 -14.61 40.39 9.37
N ILE A 754 -13.54 41.03 8.88
CA ILE A 754 -13.52 41.73 7.60
C ILE A 754 -13.81 40.78 6.44
N MET A 755 -13.11 39.63 6.42
CA MET A 755 -13.26 38.62 5.38
C MET A 755 -14.64 37.98 5.40
N ALA A 756 -15.24 37.76 6.56
CA ALA A 756 -16.61 37.27 6.70
C ALA A 756 -17.62 38.26 6.07
N ALA A 757 -17.48 39.58 6.34
CA ALA A 757 -18.30 40.61 5.73
C ALA A 757 -18.14 40.65 4.20
N ILE A 758 -16.91 40.63 3.70
CA ILE A 758 -16.63 40.60 2.24
C ILE A 758 -17.27 39.37 1.59
N ARG A 759 -17.13 38.19 2.18
CA ARG A 759 -17.77 36.96 1.66
C ARG A 759 -19.28 37.07 1.64
N ALA A 760 -19.88 37.58 2.70
CA ALA A 760 -21.33 37.76 2.79
C ALA A 760 -21.88 38.76 1.73
N ILE A 761 -21.14 39.85 1.48
CA ILE A 761 -21.49 40.82 0.45
C ILE A 761 -21.37 40.18 -0.96
N ARG A 762 -20.25 39.48 -1.22
CA ARG A 762 -20.01 38.78 -2.50
C ARG A 762 -21.10 37.73 -2.78
N ASN A 763 -21.45 36.92 -1.79
CA ASN A 763 -22.51 35.92 -1.92
C ASN A 763 -23.85 36.55 -2.23
N ARG A 764 -24.23 37.62 -1.50
CA ARG A 764 -25.47 38.32 -1.75
C ARG A 764 -25.55 38.98 -3.15
N ARG A 765 -24.41 39.56 -3.58
CA ARG A 765 -24.31 40.13 -4.94
C ARG A 765 -24.43 39.05 -6.02
N ALA A 766 -23.82 37.86 -5.80
CA ALA A 766 -23.93 36.74 -6.72
C ALA A 766 -25.37 36.18 -6.78
N GLU A 767 -26.04 36.03 -5.63
CA GLU A 767 -27.47 35.63 -5.56
C GLU A 767 -28.38 36.60 -6.33
N MET A 768 -28.06 37.89 -6.30
CA MET A 768 -28.80 38.95 -7.00
C MET A 768 -28.31 39.18 -8.44
N ASN A 769 -27.35 38.36 -8.95
CA ASN A 769 -26.74 38.51 -10.27
C ASN A 769 -26.16 39.91 -10.55
N VAL A 770 -25.60 40.56 -9.52
CA VAL A 770 -25.00 41.91 -9.66
C VAL A 770 -23.60 41.77 -10.25
N PRO A 771 -23.30 42.38 -11.43
CA PRO A 771 -21.98 42.26 -12.02
C PRO A 771 -20.91 42.96 -11.17
N PRO A 772 -19.65 42.44 -11.11
CA PRO A 772 -18.57 43.06 -10.35
C PRO A 772 -18.27 44.52 -10.71
N SER A 773 -18.50 44.92 -11.96
CA SER A 773 -18.29 46.29 -12.42
C SER A 773 -19.23 47.30 -11.82
N ARG A 774 -20.39 46.87 -11.30
CA ARG A 774 -21.36 47.75 -10.63
C ARG A 774 -20.94 47.92 -9.17
N LYS A 775 -20.53 49.13 -8.81
CA LYS A 775 -20.17 49.46 -7.43
C LYS A 775 -21.40 50.03 -6.70
N ALA A 776 -21.51 49.74 -5.42
CA ALA A 776 -22.57 50.21 -4.56
C ALA A 776 -22.02 50.68 -3.22
N LYS A 777 -22.69 51.65 -2.58
CA LYS A 777 -22.35 52.07 -1.23
C LYS A 777 -22.70 50.99 -0.21
N VAL A 778 -21.80 50.78 0.77
CA VAL A 778 -21.99 49.78 1.79
C VAL A 778 -21.97 50.41 3.18
N TYR A 779 -22.94 50.13 3.98
CA TYR A 779 -23.05 50.59 5.37
C TYR A 779 -22.88 49.42 6.31
N VAL A 780 -21.93 49.51 7.25
CA VAL A 780 -21.57 48.44 8.19
C VAL A 780 -21.95 48.88 9.60
N ALA A 781 -22.99 48.31 10.16
CA ALA A 781 -23.41 48.50 11.55
C ALA A 781 -22.74 47.45 12.43
N THR A 782 -21.87 47.85 13.34
CA THR A 782 -21.08 46.92 14.15
C THR A 782 -20.61 47.58 15.45
N LYS A 783 -20.39 46.76 16.48
CA LYS A 783 -19.68 47.15 17.70
C LYS A 783 -18.16 47.15 17.56
N PHE A 784 -17.62 46.62 16.48
CA PHE A 784 -16.18 46.55 16.14
C PHE A 784 -15.82 47.64 15.12
N ALA A 785 -16.26 48.91 15.36
CA ALA A 785 -16.16 49.96 14.39
C ALA A 785 -14.74 50.26 13.93
N ASP A 786 -13.74 50.22 14.77
CA ASP A 786 -12.34 50.45 14.42
C ASP A 786 -11.80 49.38 13.48
N THR A 787 -12.05 48.08 13.74
CA THR A 787 -11.69 46.97 12.85
C THR A 787 -12.24 47.17 11.45
N PHE A 788 -13.50 47.56 11.33
CA PHE A 788 -14.13 47.74 10.00
C PHE A 788 -13.74 49.04 9.30
N ARG A 789 -13.38 50.11 10.06
CA ARG A 789 -12.80 51.34 9.50
C ARG A 789 -11.44 51.05 8.88
N ASP A 790 -10.58 50.30 9.61
CA ASP A 790 -9.27 49.89 9.09
C ASP A 790 -9.39 48.93 7.89
N GLY A 791 -10.47 48.10 7.85
CA GLY A 791 -10.78 47.19 6.75
C GLY A 791 -11.55 47.84 5.56
N THR A 792 -11.87 49.12 5.61
CA THR A 792 -12.68 49.81 4.60
C THR A 792 -12.15 49.62 3.17
N GLN A 793 -10.85 49.79 2.96
CA GLN A 793 -10.18 49.61 1.67
C GLN A 793 -10.34 48.18 1.11
N PHE A 794 -10.34 47.16 1.94
CA PHE A 794 -10.52 45.78 1.52
C PHE A 794 -11.97 45.50 1.09
N ILE A 795 -12.94 46.02 1.83
CA ILE A 795 -14.37 45.93 1.48
C ILE A 795 -14.63 46.67 0.17
N GLN A 796 -14.11 47.88 0.00
CA GLN A 796 -14.25 48.66 -1.25
C GLN A 796 -13.74 47.88 -2.46
N LYS A 797 -12.55 47.33 -2.36
CA LYS A 797 -11.91 46.62 -3.47
C LYS A 797 -12.52 45.24 -3.71
N LEU A 798 -12.64 44.42 -2.67
CA LEU A 798 -12.98 43.02 -2.81
C LEU A 798 -14.46 42.73 -2.81
N ALA A 799 -15.31 43.64 -2.30
CA ALA A 799 -16.76 43.53 -2.36
C ALA A 799 -17.38 44.47 -3.40
N SER A 800 -16.57 45.16 -4.22
CA SER A 800 -17.02 46.13 -5.24
C SER A 800 -17.91 47.24 -4.63
N ALA A 801 -17.47 47.79 -3.50
CA ALA A 801 -18.14 48.95 -2.91
C ALA A 801 -17.60 50.25 -3.52
N SER A 802 -18.47 51.25 -3.72
CA SER A 802 -18.10 52.62 -4.11
C SER A 802 -17.57 53.37 -2.91
N GLU A 803 -18.20 53.21 -1.77
CA GLU A 803 -17.90 53.83 -0.48
C GLU A 803 -18.32 52.86 0.64
N VAL A 804 -17.63 52.93 1.80
CA VAL A 804 -18.00 52.14 3.00
C VAL A 804 -18.13 53.09 4.18
N GLU A 805 -19.31 53.12 4.80
CA GLU A 805 -19.54 53.83 6.07
C GLU A 805 -19.69 52.87 7.21
N VAL A 806 -19.08 53.18 8.35
CA VAL A 806 -19.04 52.31 9.55
C VAL A 806 -19.57 53.07 10.74
N ALA A 807 -20.60 52.54 11.41
CA ALA A 807 -21.14 53.04 12.64
C ALA A 807 -21.71 51.93 13.56
N GLU A 808 -22.18 52.25 14.74
CA GLU A 808 -22.84 51.27 15.62
C GLU A 808 -24.22 50.80 15.10
N SER A 809 -24.91 51.69 14.42
CA SER A 809 -26.23 51.41 13.82
C SER A 809 -26.49 52.24 12.58
N PHE A 810 -27.28 51.72 11.67
CA PHE A 810 -27.82 52.45 10.52
C PHE A 810 -29.29 52.14 10.34
N GLU A 811 -30.05 53.16 9.88
CA GLU A 811 -31.44 53.02 9.40
C GLU A 811 -31.45 53.42 7.92
N ILE A 812 -31.52 52.47 7.03
CA ILE A 812 -31.49 52.70 5.56
C ILE A 812 -32.72 52.04 4.94
N GLU A 813 -33.66 52.87 4.53
CA GLU A 813 -34.88 52.43 3.84
C GLU A 813 -34.50 51.81 2.47
N GLY A 814 -35.15 50.70 2.12
CA GLY A 814 -34.97 50.06 0.82
C GLY A 814 -33.61 49.43 0.60
N ALA A 815 -32.87 49.12 1.68
CA ALA A 815 -31.56 48.45 1.59
C ALA A 815 -31.67 46.92 1.68
N VAL A 816 -30.79 46.26 0.96
CA VAL A 816 -30.52 44.82 1.13
C VAL A 816 -29.77 44.62 2.45
N ASN A 817 -30.32 43.78 3.32
CA ASN A 817 -29.77 43.49 4.62
C ASN A 817 -28.95 42.16 4.56
N ILE A 818 -27.72 42.22 5.06
CA ILE A 818 -26.83 41.09 5.18
C ILE A 818 -26.37 40.99 6.65
N VAL A 819 -26.51 39.85 7.28
CA VAL A 819 -26.18 39.67 8.69
C VAL A 819 -25.00 38.69 8.78
N THR A 820 -23.96 39.10 9.46
CA THR A 820 -22.83 38.23 9.88
C THR A 820 -22.83 38.09 11.40
N ALA A 821 -21.90 37.32 11.96
CA ALA A 821 -21.77 37.20 13.41
C ALA A 821 -21.39 38.56 14.07
N ASP A 822 -20.64 39.41 13.34
CA ASP A 822 -19.97 40.58 13.87
C ASP A 822 -20.54 41.92 13.34
N ALA A 823 -21.36 41.90 12.29
CA ALA A 823 -21.88 43.10 11.65
C ALA A 823 -23.24 42.88 10.96
N LYS A 824 -24.03 43.95 10.89
CA LYS A 824 -25.17 44.07 9.98
C LYS A 824 -24.78 45.00 8.84
N ILE A 825 -24.92 44.54 7.61
CA ILE A 825 -24.48 45.28 6.43
C ILE A 825 -25.69 45.64 5.61
N TYR A 826 -25.75 46.90 5.18
CA TYR A 826 -26.83 47.43 4.37
C TYR A 826 -26.26 47.95 3.04
N ILE A 827 -26.93 47.60 1.95
CA ILE A 827 -26.56 48.05 0.59
C ILE A 827 -27.84 48.60 -0.08
N PRO A 828 -27.91 49.87 -0.47
CA PRO A 828 -29.09 50.45 -1.16
C PRO A 828 -29.45 49.61 -2.41
N MET A 829 -30.73 49.18 -2.52
CA MET A 829 -31.20 48.32 -3.59
C MET A 829 -31.04 48.97 -4.97
N ASP A 830 -31.26 50.24 -5.08
CA ASP A 830 -31.20 51.04 -6.31
C ASP A 830 -29.76 51.15 -6.85
N GLU A 831 -28.77 51.05 -6.00
CA GLU A 831 -27.35 50.98 -6.40
C GLU A 831 -26.94 49.58 -6.89
N LEU A 832 -27.57 48.51 -6.38
CA LEU A 832 -27.27 47.13 -6.77
C LEU A 832 -27.94 46.75 -8.08
N VAL A 833 -29.18 47.15 -8.30
CA VAL A 833 -30.01 46.70 -9.42
C VAL A 833 -30.58 47.90 -10.15
N ASP A 834 -30.40 47.98 -11.48
CA ASP A 834 -31.15 48.87 -12.33
C ASP A 834 -32.58 48.30 -12.45
N ARG A 835 -33.47 48.80 -11.59
CA ARG A 835 -34.82 48.27 -11.39
C ARG A 835 -35.57 48.07 -12.70
N GLU A 836 -35.42 48.99 -13.65
CA GLU A 836 -36.10 48.87 -14.94
C GLU A 836 -35.49 47.79 -15.84
N LYS A 837 -34.13 47.72 -15.88
CA LYS A 837 -33.46 46.70 -16.67
C LYS A 837 -33.61 45.28 -16.09
N GLU A 838 -33.61 45.17 -14.75
CA GLU A 838 -33.77 43.87 -14.09
C GLU A 838 -35.23 43.39 -14.21
N LEU A 839 -36.22 44.28 -14.06
CA LEU A 839 -37.60 43.95 -14.36
C LEU A 839 -37.79 43.48 -15.81
N ALA A 840 -37.12 44.16 -16.77
CA ALA A 840 -37.16 43.77 -18.17
C ALA A 840 -36.48 42.38 -18.39
N ARG A 841 -35.35 42.12 -17.72
CA ARG A 841 -34.63 40.84 -17.76
C ARG A 841 -35.46 39.70 -17.18
N LEU A 842 -36.02 39.91 -15.95
CA LEU A 842 -36.84 38.92 -15.26
C LEU A 842 -38.14 38.62 -16.04
N ASN A 843 -38.77 39.62 -16.62
CA ASN A 843 -39.95 39.41 -17.46
C ASN A 843 -39.60 38.60 -18.71
N LYS A 844 -38.47 38.87 -19.36
CA LYS A 844 -37.99 38.09 -20.51
C LYS A 844 -37.64 36.64 -20.12
N GLU A 845 -37.02 36.44 -18.97
CA GLU A 845 -36.73 35.12 -18.42
C GLU A 845 -38.01 34.36 -18.07
N LEU A 846 -38.95 35.02 -17.44
CA LEU A 846 -40.28 34.48 -17.12
C LEU A 846 -41.00 33.98 -18.37
N GLU A 847 -41.01 34.78 -19.45
CA GLU A 847 -41.55 34.35 -20.73
C GLU A 847 -40.85 33.11 -21.31
N GLN A 848 -39.55 33.07 -21.22
CA GLN A 848 -38.78 31.90 -21.71
C GLN A 848 -39.08 30.63 -20.90
N VAL A 849 -39.15 30.72 -19.57
CA VAL A 849 -39.46 29.57 -18.70
C VAL A 849 -40.91 29.12 -18.90
N LYS A 850 -41.87 30.08 -19.00
CA LYS A 850 -43.29 29.78 -19.33
C LYS A 850 -43.41 29.07 -20.68
N LYS A 851 -42.62 29.44 -21.68
CA LYS A 851 -42.58 28.77 -22.99
C LYS A 851 -42.03 27.35 -22.90
N ARG A 852 -40.98 27.11 -22.09
CA ARG A 852 -40.44 25.76 -21.82
C ARG A 852 -41.44 24.90 -21.08
N LEU A 853 -42.07 25.44 -20.04
CA LEU A 853 -43.11 24.73 -19.30
C LEU A 853 -44.27 24.32 -20.23
N ALA A 854 -44.74 25.21 -21.06
CA ALA A 854 -45.80 24.92 -22.05
C ALA A 854 -45.38 23.80 -23.02
N GLN A 855 -44.11 23.72 -23.41
CA GLN A 855 -43.57 22.62 -24.21
C GLN A 855 -43.53 21.29 -23.45
N SER A 856 -43.11 21.34 -22.19
CA SER A 856 -43.05 20.14 -21.32
C SER A 856 -44.47 19.63 -21.02
N GLU A 857 -45.38 20.51 -20.67
CA GLU A 857 -46.79 20.18 -20.46
C GLU A 857 -47.51 19.72 -21.74
N GLY A 858 -47.17 20.33 -22.89
CA GLY A 858 -47.69 19.91 -24.20
C GLY A 858 -47.28 18.47 -24.54
N LYS A 859 -46.07 18.08 -24.19
CA LYS A 859 -45.60 16.66 -24.32
C LYS A 859 -46.39 15.73 -23.40
N LEU A 860 -46.59 16.15 -22.13
CA LEU A 860 -47.34 15.35 -21.15
C LEU A 860 -48.84 15.22 -21.47
N ASN A 861 -49.42 16.23 -22.09
CA ASN A 861 -50.83 16.22 -22.53
C ASN A 861 -51.06 15.50 -23.89
N ASN A 862 -49.99 15.17 -24.62
CA ASN A 862 -50.09 14.44 -25.87
C ASN A 862 -50.25 12.94 -25.59
N GLN A 863 -51.48 12.46 -25.74
CA GLN A 863 -51.81 11.04 -25.51
C GLN A 863 -50.95 10.07 -26.35
N GLY A 864 -50.57 10.48 -27.56
CA GLY A 864 -49.71 9.66 -28.44
C GLY A 864 -48.26 9.56 -27.95
N PHE A 865 -47.77 10.58 -27.29
CA PHE A 865 -46.45 10.56 -26.63
C PHE A 865 -46.48 9.72 -25.34
N VAL A 866 -47.47 9.96 -24.49
CA VAL A 866 -47.59 9.24 -23.21
C VAL A 866 -47.81 7.76 -23.39
N ALA A 867 -48.53 7.34 -24.45
CA ALA A 867 -48.78 5.94 -24.76
C ALA A 867 -47.56 5.19 -25.38
N LYS A 868 -46.56 5.91 -25.94
CA LYS A 868 -45.44 5.30 -26.69
C LYS A 868 -44.06 5.51 -26.04
N ALA A 869 -43.92 6.50 -25.15
CA ALA A 869 -42.66 6.82 -24.54
C ALA A 869 -42.37 5.87 -23.33
N PRO A 870 -41.09 5.46 -23.09
CA PRO A 870 -40.72 4.72 -21.89
C PRO A 870 -41.05 5.52 -20.62
N GLU A 871 -41.46 4.81 -19.55
CA GLU A 871 -41.86 5.41 -18.27
C GLU A 871 -40.79 6.34 -17.69
N ALA A 872 -39.49 5.97 -17.82
CA ALA A 872 -38.37 6.82 -17.40
C ALA A 872 -38.29 8.17 -18.15
N VAL A 873 -38.75 8.22 -19.40
CA VAL A 873 -38.78 9.47 -20.18
C VAL A 873 -39.95 10.34 -19.77
N ILE A 874 -41.08 9.71 -19.45
CA ILE A 874 -42.26 10.43 -18.93
C ILE A 874 -41.95 11.05 -17.56
N GLU A 875 -41.35 10.30 -16.67
CA GLU A 875 -40.93 10.79 -15.34
C GLU A 875 -39.88 11.92 -15.45
N LYS A 876 -38.93 11.81 -16.38
CA LYS A 876 -37.97 12.89 -16.66
C LYS A 876 -38.68 14.18 -17.12
N VAL A 877 -39.69 14.10 -18.00
CA VAL A 877 -40.43 15.27 -18.46
C VAL A 877 -41.31 15.85 -17.34
N LYS A 878 -41.94 15.03 -16.48
CA LYS A 878 -42.66 15.47 -15.29
C LYS A 878 -41.75 16.22 -14.30
N GLY A 879 -40.58 15.67 -14.02
CA GLY A 879 -39.58 16.31 -13.16
C GLY A 879 -39.10 17.66 -13.73
N GLN A 880 -38.95 17.76 -15.04
CA GLN A 880 -38.59 18.99 -15.71
C GLN A 880 -39.72 20.04 -15.64
N ALA A 881 -40.95 19.66 -15.85
CA ALA A 881 -42.11 20.54 -15.71
C ALA A 881 -42.29 21.06 -14.27
N ALA A 882 -42.02 20.19 -13.26
CA ALA A 882 -42.06 20.60 -11.85
C ALA A 882 -41.00 21.67 -11.54
N LYS A 883 -39.74 21.46 -11.98
CA LYS A 883 -38.65 22.44 -11.85
C LYS A 883 -38.96 23.76 -12.55
N GLU A 884 -39.56 23.72 -13.73
CA GLU A 884 -39.94 24.92 -14.49
C GLU A 884 -41.06 25.71 -13.79
N ARG A 885 -42.01 25.05 -13.12
CA ARG A 885 -43.04 25.72 -12.28
C ARG A 885 -42.42 26.38 -11.05
N GLU A 886 -41.51 25.70 -10.36
CA GLU A 886 -40.78 26.26 -9.22
C GLU A 886 -39.96 27.49 -9.64
N GLN A 887 -39.28 27.43 -10.78
CA GLN A 887 -38.54 28.54 -11.34
C GLN A 887 -39.44 29.74 -11.70
N ILE A 888 -40.61 29.49 -12.24
CA ILE A 888 -41.60 30.52 -12.50
C ILE A 888 -42.02 31.21 -11.20
N ALA A 889 -42.33 30.45 -10.15
CA ALA A 889 -42.73 31.01 -8.86
C ALA A 889 -41.64 31.89 -8.24
N LEU A 890 -40.36 31.45 -8.34
CA LEU A 890 -39.19 32.21 -7.86
C LEU A 890 -39.01 33.51 -8.65
N ILE A 891 -39.16 33.49 -9.99
CA ILE A 891 -39.02 34.68 -10.82
C ILE A 891 -40.19 35.64 -10.55
N GLU A 892 -41.45 35.17 -10.41
CA GLU A 892 -42.60 35.99 -10.09
C GLU A 892 -42.49 36.66 -8.72
N ALA A 893 -41.96 35.93 -7.71
CA ALA A 893 -41.65 36.49 -6.41
C ALA A 893 -40.57 37.59 -6.50
N ALA A 894 -39.49 37.36 -7.30
CA ALA A 894 -38.44 38.33 -7.53
C ALA A 894 -38.99 39.61 -8.24
N ILE A 895 -39.86 39.43 -9.22
CA ILE A 895 -40.54 40.57 -9.89
C ILE A 895 -41.44 41.35 -8.90
N ALA A 896 -42.14 40.65 -8.01
CA ALA A 896 -43.00 41.29 -7.00
C ALA A 896 -42.18 42.09 -5.98
N ALA A 897 -40.98 41.58 -5.61
CA ALA A 897 -40.05 42.25 -4.69
C ALA A 897 -39.41 43.51 -5.31
N LEU A 898 -39.36 43.60 -6.65
CA LEU A 898 -38.83 44.73 -7.38
C LEU A 898 -39.93 45.79 -7.78
N LYS A 899 -41.20 45.48 -7.65
CA LYS A 899 -42.29 46.39 -7.85
C LYS A 899 -42.61 47.19 -6.59
#